data_100721cefbfabcf8bd6bcad01191735b
#
_entry.id   100721cefbfabcf8bd6bcad01191735b
#
_cell.length_a   1.000
_cell.length_b   1.000
_cell.length_c   1.000
_cell.angle_alpha   90.00
_cell.angle_beta   90.00
_cell.angle_gamma   90.00
#
_symmetry.space_group_name_H-M   'P 1'
#
loop_
_entity.id
_entity.type
_entity.pdbx_description
1 polymer ?
#
loop_
_entity_poly.entity_id
_entity_poly.type
_entity_poly.pdbx_seq_one_letter_code
_entity_poly.pdbx_strand_id
1 'polypeptide(L)'
;MKLLKLMSIMTLSAAAAACTSGNKPLASGIDLANMDTTYQPGESFYMYATGGWQKANPLTAEYSRYGSFDVLQENNNKQLRELIEGVSAQENAPGSVAQKIASLYRSAMDSVNLNEHYWGTLEEFLLCDGYQSSRDVTENWLRDVWPRMQRQGVPGLFGMYICADEKDSKNNLVSIYQGGLTLGQKDYYVDDDPETQRIREAYKTYVVALCQHQGFSEKDARRIWADVIRIETRLARASKSMTELRDPEANYNKISYKELKQQFPGIDWDAYFQNIGMEGVREVCLGQPAAIHEVEAVLKEEPVEALQNVYLWHALNMASSYIDDESRALNFAFYGTAMSGKQEDRPRWKRAVSSVEGALGEALGQLYVERFFPPEAKERMERLVANLQVALGERIAVQEWMSDETKKVAQDKLDAFYVKVGYPNKWKDYSTLEIGDSYLRNILACNEWELQEMVRTKFNKPVDRDEWYMTPQTVNAYYNPTTNEICFPAGILQPPFFDMEADDAFNYGAIGVVIGHEMTHGFDDQGSQYDKEGNLRRWWSDEDRQRFEERIQVMRAFHDSIEVLPGLHANGSLTLGENMADHGGLMVSFQAFQNATKQAPLPVIDGFTPEQRFFLAYANVWGQNIRDEEIRKRVKSDPHELGKWRVDGQLPHIDAWYDAFGITEQDPMFVPKAERVTIW
;
A
#
# COMPACT_ATOMS: atom_id res chain seq x y z
N MET A 1 -14.06 -85.67 -4.51
CA MET A 1 -12.78 -86.37 -4.72
C MET A 1 -11.65 -85.28 -4.62
N LYS A 2 -10.99 -85.22 -3.50
CA LYS A 2 -9.60 -85.67 -3.28
C LYS A 2 -8.65 -84.92 -4.20
N LEU A 3 -7.66 -84.16 -3.79
CA LEU A 3 -6.56 -84.29 -2.82
C LEU A 3 -5.78 -82.99 -2.85
N LEU A 4 -5.22 -82.55 -1.93
CA LEU A 4 -4.13 -82.74 -0.97
C LEU A 4 -3.23 -81.55 -0.86
N LYS A 5 -2.99 -81.23 0.34
CA LYS A 5 -2.05 -80.23 0.88
C LYS A 5 -0.63 -80.41 0.37
N LEU A 6 0.08 -79.30 0.21
CA LEU A 6 1.47 -79.20 0.60
C LEU A 6 1.73 -77.83 1.24
N MET A 7 2.03 -77.86 2.51
CA MET A 7 2.56 -76.73 3.26
C MET A 7 4.07 -76.53 2.93
N SER A 8 4.46 -75.36 2.47
CA SER A 8 5.85 -74.94 2.51
C SER A 8 5.93 -73.73 3.42
N ILE A 9 6.57 -73.93 4.54
CA ILE A 9 6.95 -72.89 5.51
C ILE A 9 8.08 -72.07 4.87
N MET A 10 7.81 -70.82 4.47
CA MET A 10 8.82 -69.81 4.25
C MET A 10 8.83 -68.87 5.44
N THR A 11 9.91 -68.93 6.18
CA THR A 11 10.27 -67.99 7.23
C THR A 11 10.55 -66.62 6.56
N LEU A 12 9.59 -65.68 6.69
CA LEU A 12 9.80 -64.30 6.38
C LEU A 12 10.59 -63.66 7.53
N SER A 13 11.89 -63.39 7.28
CA SER A 13 12.66 -62.47 8.09
C SER A 13 12.11 -61.06 7.83
N ALA A 14 11.35 -60.54 8.77
CA ALA A 14 10.95 -59.14 8.79
C ALA A 14 12.20 -58.30 9.10
N ALA A 15 12.86 -57.80 8.05
CA ALA A 15 13.76 -56.65 8.18
C ALA A 15 12.84 -55.45 8.41
N ALA A 16 12.74 -55.00 9.66
CA ALA A 16 12.20 -53.68 9.98
C ALA A 16 13.14 -52.63 9.37
N ALA A 17 12.83 -52.18 8.14
CA ALA A 17 13.37 -50.95 7.65
C ALA A 17 12.70 -49.84 8.48
N ALA A 18 13.42 -49.36 9.48
CA ALA A 18 13.12 -48.08 10.11
C ALA A 18 13.25 -47.04 9.01
N CYS A 19 12.12 -46.62 8.43
CA CYS A 19 12.05 -45.34 7.72
C CYS A 19 12.33 -44.26 8.75
N THR A 20 13.60 -43.94 8.96
CA THR A 20 13.96 -42.63 9.43
C THR A 20 13.56 -41.68 8.32
N SER A 21 12.46 -40.98 8.49
CA SER A 21 12.20 -39.74 7.78
C SER A 21 13.31 -38.77 8.20
N GLY A 22 14.44 -38.84 7.52
CA GLY A 22 15.49 -37.88 7.67
C GLY A 22 14.94 -36.55 7.16
N ASN A 23 14.58 -35.63 8.07
CA ASN A 23 14.34 -34.26 7.68
C ASN A 23 15.57 -33.78 6.89
N LYS A 24 15.36 -33.43 5.64
CA LYS A 24 16.38 -32.78 4.82
C LYS A 24 16.82 -31.52 5.59
N PRO A 25 18.12 -31.28 5.80
CA PRO A 25 18.56 -30.07 6.45
C PRO A 25 17.98 -28.85 5.74
N LEU A 26 17.46 -27.89 6.49
CA LEU A 26 16.95 -26.65 5.93
C LEU A 26 18.11 -25.90 5.24
N ALA A 27 17.80 -25.22 4.14
CA ALA A 27 18.77 -24.41 3.39
C ALA A 27 19.09 -23.11 4.15
N SER A 28 20.21 -22.46 3.79
CA SER A 28 20.54 -21.13 4.33
C SER A 28 19.53 -20.04 3.89
N GLY A 29 18.86 -20.25 2.78
CA GLY A 29 18.00 -19.24 2.14
C GLY A 29 18.78 -18.08 1.50
N ILE A 30 20.07 -17.94 1.74
CA ILE A 30 20.91 -16.87 1.20
C ILE A 30 21.51 -17.28 -0.14
N ASP A 31 21.23 -16.47 -1.17
CA ASP A 31 21.94 -16.58 -2.46
C ASP A 31 23.21 -15.73 -2.42
N LEU A 32 24.37 -16.39 -2.37
CA LEU A 32 25.67 -15.71 -2.34
C LEU A 32 25.96 -14.87 -3.58
N ALA A 33 25.30 -15.14 -4.71
CA ALA A 33 25.45 -14.36 -5.93
C ALA A 33 24.84 -12.95 -5.79
N ASN A 34 23.95 -12.74 -4.83
CA ASN A 34 23.38 -11.41 -4.52
C ASN A 34 24.39 -10.47 -3.87
N MET A 35 25.44 -11.00 -3.27
CA MET A 35 26.44 -10.23 -2.54
C MET A 35 27.46 -9.57 -3.47
N ASP A 36 28.02 -8.45 -3.02
CA ASP A 36 29.18 -7.80 -3.61
C ASP A 36 30.27 -7.61 -2.53
N THR A 37 31.18 -8.58 -2.45
CA THR A 37 32.26 -8.60 -1.45
C THR A 37 33.39 -7.58 -1.74
N THR A 38 33.26 -6.75 -2.77
CA THR A 38 34.16 -5.60 -2.96
C THR A 38 33.84 -4.47 -1.95
N TYR A 39 32.63 -4.44 -1.39
CA TYR A 39 32.24 -3.62 -0.26
C TYR A 39 32.49 -4.35 1.06
N GLN A 40 32.85 -3.59 2.11
CA GLN A 40 32.91 -4.14 3.45
C GLN A 40 31.56 -3.96 4.15
N PRO A 41 31.17 -4.84 5.12
CA PRO A 41 29.92 -4.72 5.86
C PRO A 41 29.71 -3.36 6.52
N GLY A 42 30.78 -2.73 7.02
CA GLY A 42 30.71 -1.41 7.68
C GLY A 42 30.87 -0.22 6.75
N GLU A 43 31.08 -0.42 5.44
CA GLU A 43 31.11 0.63 4.42
C GLU A 43 29.72 0.94 3.87
N SER A 44 29.01 -0.08 3.41
CA SER A 44 27.60 -0.08 3.04
C SER A 44 27.12 -1.54 3.10
N PHE A 45 26.37 -1.86 4.10
CA PHE A 45 25.84 -3.21 4.27
C PHE A 45 24.85 -3.57 3.15
N TYR A 46 24.08 -2.57 2.72
CA TYR A 46 23.19 -2.69 1.57
C TYR A 46 23.94 -3.16 0.31
N MET A 47 25.04 -2.50 -0.05
CA MET A 47 25.83 -2.89 -1.22
C MET A 47 26.54 -4.23 -1.00
N TYR A 48 27.08 -4.48 0.19
CA TYR A 48 27.70 -5.76 0.55
C TYR A 48 26.74 -6.93 0.33
N ALA A 49 25.49 -6.81 0.80
CA ALA A 49 24.50 -7.88 0.75
C ALA A 49 23.78 -8.00 -0.60
N THR A 50 23.60 -6.87 -1.33
CA THR A 50 22.70 -6.82 -2.52
C THR A 50 23.38 -6.36 -3.79
N GLY A 51 24.64 -5.93 -3.77
CA GLY A 51 25.32 -5.33 -4.91
C GLY A 51 25.48 -6.27 -6.11
N GLY A 52 25.64 -7.58 -5.88
CA GLY A 52 25.64 -8.61 -6.92
C GLY A 52 24.27 -8.73 -7.59
N TRP A 53 23.20 -8.78 -6.79
CA TRP A 53 21.83 -8.78 -7.28
C TRP A 53 21.51 -7.54 -8.14
N GLN A 54 21.90 -6.35 -7.66
CA GLN A 54 21.66 -5.09 -8.37
C GLN A 54 22.36 -5.07 -9.74
N LYS A 55 23.60 -5.58 -9.81
CA LYS A 55 24.35 -5.71 -11.08
C LYS A 55 23.70 -6.71 -12.05
N ALA A 56 23.18 -7.81 -11.52
CA ALA A 56 22.51 -8.86 -12.30
C ALA A 56 21.10 -8.46 -12.77
N ASN A 57 20.45 -7.50 -12.10
CA ASN A 57 19.08 -7.07 -12.36
C ASN A 57 18.99 -5.57 -12.66
N PRO A 58 19.61 -5.07 -13.75
CA PRO A 58 19.51 -3.67 -14.12
C PRO A 58 18.04 -3.29 -14.41
N LEU A 59 17.68 -2.02 -14.20
CA LEU A 59 16.35 -1.52 -14.52
C LEU A 59 16.04 -1.69 -16.01
N THR A 60 14.95 -2.38 -16.28
CA THR A 60 14.37 -2.43 -17.62
C THR A 60 13.57 -1.16 -17.93
N ALA A 61 13.16 -0.97 -19.18
CA ALA A 61 12.41 0.19 -19.63
C ALA A 61 11.04 0.34 -18.90
N GLU A 62 10.44 -0.78 -18.50
CA GLU A 62 9.13 -0.86 -17.86
C GLU A 62 9.12 -0.35 -16.39
N TYR A 63 10.30 -0.34 -15.73
CA TYR A 63 10.38 -0.07 -14.30
C TYR A 63 11.04 1.27 -13.97
N SER A 64 10.44 2.02 -13.03
CA SER A 64 11.10 3.13 -12.35
C SER A 64 11.90 2.66 -11.11
N ARG A 65 11.49 1.54 -10.53
CA ARG A 65 12.12 0.81 -9.45
C ARG A 65 11.95 -0.69 -9.70
N TYR A 66 12.97 -1.49 -9.40
CA TYR A 66 12.88 -2.93 -9.45
C TYR A 66 13.66 -3.55 -8.31
N GLY A 67 13.02 -4.31 -7.47
CA GLY A 67 13.58 -4.93 -6.27
C GLY A 67 12.87 -6.22 -5.89
N SER A 68 13.13 -6.72 -4.68
CA SER A 68 12.57 -7.98 -4.17
C SER A 68 11.04 -8.01 -4.19
N PHE A 69 10.39 -6.90 -3.84
CA PHE A 69 8.93 -6.75 -3.93
C PHE A 69 8.44 -6.87 -5.37
N ASP A 70 9.16 -6.26 -6.32
CA ASP A 70 8.79 -6.27 -7.73
C ASP A 70 9.00 -7.66 -8.35
N VAL A 71 10.05 -8.40 -7.94
CA VAL A 71 10.27 -9.80 -8.33
C VAL A 71 9.09 -10.67 -7.89
N LEU A 72 8.66 -10.53 -6.65
CA LEU A 72 7.51 -11.29 -6.15
C LEU A 72 6.21 -10.87 -6.84
N GLN A 73 5.98 -9.56 -7.05
CA GLN A 73 4.83 -9.05 -7.79
C GLN A 73 4.78 -9.59 -9.23
N GLU A 74 5.94 -9.70 -9.92
CA GLU A 74 6.01 -10.31 -11.25
C GLU A 74 5.61 -11.79 -11.25
N ASN A 75 6.00 -12.52 -10.22
CA ASN A 75 5.59 -13.91 -10.06
C ASN A 75 4.08 -14.00 -9.79
N ASN A 76 3.54 -13.16 -8.92
CA ASN A 76 2.11 -13.09 -8.68
C ASN A 76 1.33 -12.71 -9.95
N ASN A 77 1.79 -11.73 -10.71
CA ASN A 77 1.16 -11.36 -11.99
C ASN A 77 1.06 -12.54 -12.96
N LYS A 78 2.09 -13.39 -13.03
CA LYS A 78 2.06 -14.61 -13.87
C LYS A 78 1.07 -15.65 -13.34
N GLN A 79 1.02 -15.84 -12.01
CA GLN A 79 0.06 -16.73 -11.36
C GLN A 79 -1.38 -16.25 -11.56
N LEU A 80 -1.64 -14.95 -11.36
CA LEU A 80 -2.95 -14.33 -11.59
C LEU A 80 -3.37 -14.43 -13.06
N ARG A 81 -2.44 -14.19 -13.99
CA ARG A 81 -2.68 -14.38 -15.42
C ARG A 81 -3.10 -15.82 -15.74
N GLU A 82 -2.39 -16.82 -15.20
CA GLU A 82 -2.72 -18.23 -15.37
C GLU A 82 -4.16 -18.54 -14.91
N LEU A 83 -4.55 -18.02 -13.73
CA LEU A 83 -5.90 -18.19 -13.19
C LEU A 83 -6.94 -17.53 -14.09
N ILE A 84 -6.74 -16.27 -14.47
CA ILE A 84 -7.68 -15.49 -15.29
C ILE A 84 -7.84 -16.12 -16.68
N GLU A 85 -6.75 -16.49 -17.34
CA GLU A 85 -6.80 -17.15 -18.65
C GLU A 85 -7.43 -18.55 -18.56
N GLY A 86 -7.17 -19.29 -17.47
CA GLY A 86 -7.80 -20.56 -17.21
C GLY A 86 -9.32 -20.46 -17.05
N VAL A 87 -9.81 -19.46 -16.33
CA VAL A 87 -11.24 -19.14 -16.21
C VAL A 87 -11.81 -18.65 -17.54
N SER A 88 -11.08 -17.81 -18.27
CA SER A 88 -11.55 -17.23 -19.55
C SER A 88 -11.65 -18.25 -20.68
N ALA A 89 -10.94 -19.36 -20.59
CA ALA A 89 -10.98 -20.45 -21.59
C ALA A 89 -12.20 -21.37 -21.44
N GLN A 90 -12.96 -21.22 -20.34
CA GLN A 90 -14.13 -22.06 -20.04
C GLN A 90 -15.44 -21.36 -20.41
N GLU A 91 -16.48 -22.15 -20.61
CA GLU A 91 -17.86 -21.64 -20.68
C GLU A 91 -18.34 -21.35 -19.25
N ASN A 92 -18.57 -20.09 -18.94
CA ASN A 92 -18.94 -19.62 -17.61
C ASN A 92 -20.45 -19.32 -17.55
N ALA A 93 -21.10 -19.71 -16.47
CA ALA A 93 -22.50 -19.38 -16.24
C ALA A 93 -22.71 -17.86 -16.20
N PRO A 94 -23.74 -17.31 -16.88
CA PRO A 94 -24.04 -15.89 -16.83
C PRO A 94 -24.18 -15.36 -15.40
N GLY A 95 -23.56 -14.20 -15.10
CA GLY A 95 -23.59 -13.57 -13.77
C GLY A 95 -22.67 -14.21 -12.74
N SER A 96 -22.00 -15.34 -13.06
CA SER A 96 -21.03 -15.94 -12.14
C SER A 96 -19.77 -15.07 -12.00
N VAL A 97 -19.06 -15.20 -10.86
CA VAL A 97 -17.75 -14.55 -10.64
C VAL A 97 -16.77 -14.89 -11.77
N ALA A 98 -16.75 -16.13 -12.20
CA ALA A 98 -15.91 -16.59 -13.31
C ALA A 98 -16.21 -15.83 -14.63
N GLN A 99 -17.50 -15.63 -14.95
CA GLN A 99 -17.89 -14.85 -16.12
C GLN A 99 -17.43 -13.39 -15.98
N LYS A 100 -17.58 -12.76 -14.80
CA LYS A 100 -17.19 -11.37 -14.55
C LYS A 100 -15.68 -11.18 -14.72
N ILE A 101 -14.86 -12.05 -14.14
CA ILE A 101 -13.40 -12.06 -14.32
C ILE A 101 -13.04 -12.19 -15.81
N ALA A 102 -13.63 -13.18 -16.49
CA ALA A 102 -13.35 -13.44 -17.91
C ALA A 102 -13.76 -12.26 -18.82
N SER A 103 -14.92 -11.65 -18.57
CA SER A 103 -15.42 -10.55 -19.39
C SER A 103 -14.64 -9.26 -19.19
N LEU A 104 -14.28 -8.94 -17.93
CA LEU A 104 -13.43 -7.77 -17.65
C LEU A 104 -12.05 -7.92 -18.28
N TYR A 105 -11.42 -9.08 -18.16
CA TYR A 105 -10.12 -9.35 -18.76
C TYR A 105 -10.17 -9.24 -20.30
N ARG A 106 -11.17 -9.89 -20.94
CA ARG A 106 -11.32 -9.85 -22.39
C ARG A 106 -11.56 -8.42 -22.90
N SER A 107 -12.42 -7.65 -22.23
CA SER A 107 -12.68 -6.25 -22.64
C SER A 107 -11.42 -5.37 -22.51
N ALA A 108 -10.55 -5.62 -21.53
CA ALA A 108 -9.28 -4.92 -21.38
C ALA A 108 -8.23 -5.34 -22.44
N MET A 109 -8.29 -6.58 -22.91
CA MET A 109 -7.37 -7.13 -23.92
C MET A 109 -7.76 -6.79 -25.34
N ASP A 110 -9.02 -6.45 -25.62
CA ASP A 110 -9.57 -6.19 -26.95
C ASP A 110 -9.17 -4.79 -27.48
N SER A 111 -7.94 -4.70 -28.00
CA SER A 111 -7.40 -3.44 -28.52
C SER A 111 -8.16 -2.93 -29.75
N VAL A 112 -8.76 -3.80 -30.56
CA VAL A 112 -9.52 -3.41 -31.74
C VAL A 112 -10.79 -2.68 -31.31
N ASN A 113 -11.58 -3.28 -30.44
CA ASN A 113 -12.80 -2.67 -29.92
C ASN A 113 -12.51 -1.36 -29.17
N LEU A 114 -11.41 -1.33 -28.38
CA LEU A 114 -11.00 -0.12 -27.66
C LEU A 114 -10.70 1.04 -28.63
N ASN A 115 -9.89 0.82 -29.67
CA ASN A 115 -9.51 1.89 -30.58
C ASN A 115 -10.63 2.33 -31.56
N GLU A 116 -11.55 1.43 -31.88
CA GLU A 116 -12.60 1.72 -32.87
C GLU A 116 -13.94 2.20 -32.28
N HIS A 117 -14.23 1.80 -31.01
CA HIS A 117 -15.58 1.96 -30.46
C HIS A 117 -15.65 2.67 -29.09
N TYR A 118 -14.55 3.18 -28.55
CA TYR A 118 -14.55 3.83 -27.23
C TYR A 118 -15.37 5.13 -27.17
N TRP A 119 -15.44 5.87 -28.30
CA TRP A 119 -16.00 7.21 -28.33
C TRP A 119 -17.46 7.24 -27.85
N GLY A 120 -18.30 6.36 -28.32
CA GLY A 120 -19.69 6.31 -27.89
C GLY A 120 -19.85 6.10 -26.38
N THR A 121 -19.03 5.26 -25.80
CA THR A 121 -19.02 5.04 -24.33
C THR A 121 -18.46 6.24 -23.59
N LEU A 122 -17.40 6.87 -24.09
CA LEU A 122 -16.81 8.05 -23.50
C LEU A 122 -17.78 9.24 -23.56
N GLU A 123 -18.43 9.46 -24.71
CA GLU A 123 -19.44 10.51 -24.88
C GLU A 123 -20.62 10.33 -23.92
N GLU A 124 -21.16 9.12 -23.80
CA GLU A 124 -22.22 8.80 -22.84
C GLU A 124 -21.78 9.07 -21.39
N PHE A 125 -20.57 8.67 -21.05
CA PHE A 125 -19.99 8.95 -19.74
C PHE A 125 -19.83 10.45 -19.45
N LEU A 126 -19.26 11.21 -20.39
CA LEU A 126 -19.04 12.65 -20.24
C LEU A 126 -20.34 13.46 -20.26
N LEU A 127 -21.31 13.04 -21.07
CA LEU A 127 -22.61 13.72 -21.18
C LEU A 127 -23.53 13.42 -20.01
N CYS A 128 -23.28 12.37 -19.24
CA CYS A 128 -24.04 11.99 -18.06
C CYS A 128 -25.55 12.19 -18.24
N ASP A 129 -26.31 11.26 -18.80
CA ASP A 129 -27.78 11.28 -18.99
C ASP A 129 -28.45 12.64 -18.72
N GLY A 130 -28.43 13.57 -19.71
CA GLY A 130 -29.08 14.85 -19.58
C GLY A 130 -28.22 16.10 -19.76
N TYR A 131 -26.90 15.96 -19.88
CA TYR A 131 -26.01 17.07 -20.24
C TYR A 131 -26.02 17.26 -21.76
N GLN A 132 -27.04 17.96 -22.30
CA GLN A 132 -27.21 18.07 -23.74
C GLN A 132 -26.52 19.26 -24.41
N SER A 133 -25.99 20.21 -23.68
CA SER A 133 -25.12 21.27 -24.24
C SER A 133 -24.56 22.19 -23.17
N SER A 134 -23.51 22.94 -23.50
CA SER A 134 -22.93 24.02 -22.70
C SER A 134 -23.89 25.18 -22.39
N ARG A 135 -25.13 25.14 -22.85
CA ARG A 135 -26.16 26.19 -22.62
C ARG A 135 -27.12 25.87 -21.47
N ASP A 136 -27.19 24.59 -21.03
CA ASP A 136 -28.10 24.17 -19.96
C ASP A 136 -27.39 24.03 -18.61
N VAL A 137 -26.27 24.71 -18.48
CA VAL A 137 -25.49 24.73 -17.23
C VAL A 137 -26.21 25.59 -16.19
N THR A 138 -26.97 24.93 -15.38
CA THR A 138 -27.65 25.52 -14.21
C THR A 138 -26.88 25.20 -12.94
N GLU A 139 -27.21 25.88 -11.84
CA GLU A 139 -26.76 25.53 -10.48
C GLU A 139 -27.01 24.04 -10.15
N ASN A 140 -27.95 23.41 -10.84
CA ASN A 140 -28.29 21.99 -10.70
C ASN A 140 -27.19 21.05 -11.17
N TRP A 141 -26.31 21.47 -12.11
CA TRP A 141 -25.24 20.61 -12.62
C TRP A 141 -24.27 20.18 -11.50
N LEU A 142 -23.80 21.11 -10.70
CA LEU A 142 -22.90 20.80 -9.57
C LEU A 142 -23.57 19.91 -8.52
N ARG A 143 -24.87 20.13 -8.30
CA ARG A 143 -25.66 19.35 -7.35
C ARG A 143 -25.88 17.89 -7.80
N ASP A 144 -26.17 17.69 -9.07
CA ASP A 144 -26.66 16.40 -9.56
C ASP A 144 -25.58 15.61 -10.31
N VAL A 145 -24.71 16.28 -11.06
CA VAL A 145 -23.68 15.62 -11.89
C VAL A 145 -22.44 15.26 -11.08
N TRP A 146 -21.95 16.17 -10.25
CA TRP A 146 -20.75 15.94 -9.46
C TRP A 146 -20.80 14.68 -8.59
N PRO A 147 -21.80 14.49 -7.69
CA PRO A 147 -21.84 13.27 -6.86
C PRO A 147 -21.97 12.00 -7.69
N ARG A 148 -22.65 12.07 -8.84
CA ARG A 148 -22.78 10.93 -9.74
C ARG A 148 -21.45 10.56 -10.40
N MET A 149 -20.70 11.54 -10.90
CA MET A 149 -19.36 11.29 -11.46
C MET A 149 -18.40 10.74 -10.39
N GLN A 150 -18.52 11.24 -9.15
CA GLN A 150 -17.73 10.74 -8.02
C GLN A 150 -18.08 9.28 -7.68
N ARG A 151 -19.36 8.86 -7.79
CA ARG A 151 -19.72 7.43 -7.67
C ARG A 151 -19.02 6.56 -8.71
N GLN A 152 -18.81 7.09 -9.91
CA GLN A 152 -18.14 6.39 -11.00
C GLN A 152 -16.61 6.49 -10.95
N GLY A 153 -16.05 7.04 -9.87
CA GLY A 153 -14.60 7.10 -9.63
C GLY A 153 -13.92 8.37 -10.15
N VAL A 154 -14.67 9.37 -10.64
CA VAL A 154 -14.08 10.67 -11.00
C VAL A 154 -13.75 11.46 -9.75
N PRO A 155 -12.50 11.91 -9.55
CA PRO A 155 -12.15 12.73 -8.38
C PRO A 155 -12.97 14.02 -8.32
N GLY A 156 -13.52 14.31 -7.14
CA GLY A 156 -14.19 15.59 -6.85
C GLY A 156 -13.20 16.66 -6.38
N LEU A 157 -13.73 17.82 -5.94
CA LEU A 157 -12.91 18.86 -5.31
C LEU A 157 -12.54 18.51 -3.85
N PHE A 158 -13.21 17.53 -3.28
CA PHE A 158 -12.88 16.89 -2.00
C PHE A 158 -13.11 15.38 -2.10
N GLY A 159 -12.49 14.63 -1.19
CA GLY A 159 -12.72 13.20 -1.05
C GLY A 159 -13.70 12.86 0.06
N MET A 160 -14.30 11.66 -0.01
CA MET A 160 -15.19 11.11 1.01
C MET A 160 -14.98 9.61 1.11
N TYR A 161 -14.95 9.09 2.33
CA TYR A 161 -14.98 7.66 2.61
C TYR A 161 -15.73 7.38 3.92
N ILE A 162 -16.00 6.11 4.21
CA ILE A 162 -16.58 5.67 5.47
C ILE A 162 -15.60 4.72 6.14
N CYS A 163 -15.12 5.08 7.32
CA CYS A 163 -14.19 4.29 8.11
C CYS A 163 -14.56 4.30 9.58
N ALA A 164 -13.84 3.55 10.41
CA ALA A 164 -13.99 3.62 11.85
C ALA A 164 -13.82 5.07 12.35
N ASP A 165 -14.69 5.50 13.27
CA ASP A 165 -14.50 6.75 14.00
C ASP A 165 -13.29 6.62 14.91
N GLU A 166 -12.28 7.44 14.69
CA GLU A 166 -11.01 7.34 15.43
C GLU A 166 -11.15 7.53 16.95
N LYS A 167 -12.23 8.19 17.42
CA LYS A 167 -12.52 8.35 18.87
C LYS A 167 -13.66 7.47 19.39
N ASP A 168 -14.30 6.70 18.49
CA ASP A 168 -15.30 5.65 18.80
C ASP A 168 -15.15 4.48 17.80
N SER A 169 -14.04 3.78 17.89
CA SER A 169 -13.59 2.76 16.92
C SER A 169 -14.55 1.60 16.67
N LYS A 170 -15.62 1.50 17.46
CA LYS A 170 -16.69 0.49 17.29
C LYS A 170 -17.69 0.86 16.21
N ASN A 171 -17.76 2.15 15.86
CA ASN A 171 -18.73 2.69 14.91
C ASN A 171 -18.03 3.30 13.70
N ASN A 172 -18.65 3.16 12.53
CA ASN A 172 -18.20 3.85 11.34
C ASN A 172 -18.68 5.30 11.31
N LEU A 173 -17.87 6.17 10.73
CA LEU A 173 -18.12 7.59 10.54
C LEU A 173 -17.83 7.99 9.09
N VAL A 174 -18.62 8.91 8.55
CA VAL A 174 -18.35 9.53 7.25
C VAL A 174 -17.22 10.54 7.42
N SER A 175 -16.15 10.38 6.65
CA SER A 175 -15.00 11.29 6.61
C SER A 175 -14.97 12.07 5.31
N ILE A 176 -14.80 13.39 5.42
CA ILE A 176 -14.63 14.33 4.31
C ILE A 176 -13.22 14.91 4.43
N TYR A 177 -12.46 14.85 3.34
CA TYR A 177 -11.06 15.22 3.33
C TYR A 177 -10.66 16.01 2.08
N GLN A 178 -9.52 16.69 2.15
CA GLN A 178 -8.95 17.43 1.03
C GLN A 178 -8.82 16.57 -0.24
N GLY A 179 -9.00 17.16 -1.41
CA GLY A 179 -8.95 16.44 -2.69
C GLY A 179 -8.84 17.40 -3.87
N GLY A 180 -9.14 16.89 -5.06
CA GLY A 180 -9.19 17.68 -6.29
C GLY A 180 -7.83 18.05 -6.89
N LEU A 181 -6.76 17.34 -6.52
CA LEU A 181 -5.40 17.59 -7.02
C LEU A 181 -4.95 16.44 -7.93
N THR A 182 -4.89 16.69 -9.23
CA THR A 182 -4.41 15.68 -10.21
C THR A 182 -2.97 15.23 -9.94
N LEU A 183 -2.11 16.13 -9.45
CA LEU A 183 -0.72 15.81 -9.09
C LEU A 183 -0.58 15.14 -7.71
N GLY A 184 -1.69 14.89 -7.02
CA GLY A 184 -1.79 14.14 -5.79
C GLY A 184 -1.51 14.92 -4.52
N GLN A 185 -0.62 15.91 -4.52
CA GLN A 185 -0.22 16.66 -3.32
C GLN A 185 0.13 18.11 -3.61
N LYS A 186 0.06 18.96 -2.55
CA LYS A 186 0.20 20.42 -2.67
C LYS A 186 1.56 20.85 -3.21
N ASP A 187 2.65 20.15 -2.84
CA ASP A 187 4.02 20.59 -3.13
C ASP A 187 4.27 20.77 -4.63
N TYR A 188 3.66 19.93 -5.49
CA TYR A 188 3.74 20.08 -6.94
C TYR A 188 3.11 21.38 -7.48
N TYR A 189 2.23 22.03 -6.71
CA TYR A 189 1.55 23.27 -7.11
C TYR A 189 2.19 24.52 -6.53
N VAL A 190 2.82 24.41 -5.34
CA VAL A 190 3.28 25.58 -4.57
C VAL A 190 4.79 25.74 -4.54
N ASP A 191 5.55 24.65 -4.66
CA ASP A 191 7.02 24.72 -4.71
C ASP A 191 7.50 25.32 -6.03
N ASP A 192 8.64 26.01 -5.97
CA ASP A 192 9.22 26.70 -7.12
C ASP A 192 10.63 26.18 -7.49
N ASP A 193 10.92 24.92 -7.14
CA ASP A 193 12.13 24.24 -7.57
C ASP A 193 12.06 23.81 -9.05
N PRO A 194 13.22 23.64 -9.73
CA PRO A 194 13.25 23.29 -11.16
C PRO A 194 12.51 22.00 -11.52
N GLU A 195 12.52 21.00 -10.63
CA GLU A 195 11.86 19.73 -10.86
C GLU A 195 10.34 19.88 -10.80
N THR A 196 9.83 20.60 -9.83
CA THR A 196 8.40 20.90 -9.70
C THR A 196 7.89 21.70 -10.89
N GLN A 197 8.68 22.68 -11.38
CA GLN A 197 8.37 23.43 -12.61
C GLN A 197 8.33 22.50 -13.83
N ARG A 198 9.27 21.58 -13.97
CA ARG A 198 9.31 20.57 -15.05
C ARG A 198 8.05 19.70 -15.04
N ILE A 199 7.63 19.24 -13.86
CA ILE A 199 6.41 18.41 -13.71
C ILE A 199 5.17 19.23 -14.12
N ARG A 200 5.04 20.50 -13.71
CA ARG A 200 3.90 21.35 -14.12
C ARG A 200 3.84 21.58 -15.64
N GLU A 201 4.98 21.77 -16.31
CA GLU A 201 4.99 21.88 -17.79
C GLU A 201 4.66 20.56 -18.48
N ALA A 202 5.11 19.42 -17.95
CA ALA A 202 4.71 18.12 -18.44
C ALA A 202 3.19 17.87 -18.23
N TYR A 203 2.64 18.30 -17.09
CA TYR A 203 1.22 18.25 -16.80
C TYR A 203 0.40 19.08 -17.80
N LYS A 204 0.82 20.31 -18.07
CA LYS A 204 0.20 21.14 -19.09
C LYS A 204 0.20 20.49 -20.47
N THR A 205 1.33 19.93 -20.86
CA THR A 205 1.48 19.22 -22.13
C THR A 205 0.49 18.06 -22.22
N TYR A 206 0.37 17.29 -21.15
CA TYR A 206 -0.56 16.16 -21.07
C TYR A 206 -2.03 16.61 -21.15
N VAL A 207 -2.45 17.62 -20.38
CA VAL A 207 -3.83 18.15 -20.42
C VAL A 207 -4.19 18.61 -21.83
N VAL A 208 -3.34 19.42 -22.44
CA VAL A 208 -3.60 19.98 -23.77
C VAL A 208 -3.65 18.87 -24.82
N ALA A 209 -2.69 17.94 -24.81
CA ALA A 209 -2.62 16.86 -25.78
C ALA A 209 -3.82 15.89 -25.68
N LEU A 210 -4.19 15.50 -24.45
CA LEU A 210 -5.34 14.59 -24.26
C LEU A 210 -6.65 15.27 -24.69
N CYS A 211 -6.87 16.55 -24.34
CA CYS A 211 -8.06 17.27 -24.80
C CYS A 211 -8.08 17.39 -26.32
N GLN A 212 -6.96 17.70 -26.98
CA GLN A 212 -6.90 17.77 -28.45
C GLN A 212 -7.18 16.41 -29.09
N HIS A 213 -6.64 15.33 -28.54
CA HIS A 213 -6.91 13.98 -29.00
C HIS A 213 -8.42 13.65 -28.93
N GLN A 214 -9.10 14.14 -27.89
CA GLN A 214 -10.56 13.99 -27.73
C GLN A 214 -11.36 15.04 -28.51
N GLY A 215 -10.79 15.72 -29.53
CA GLY A 215 -11.47 16.59 -30.48
C GLY A 215 -11.64 18.04 -30.06
N PHE A 216 -11.11 18.47 -28.90
CA PHE A 216 -11.14 19.89 -28.54
C PHE A 216 -10.15 20.70 -29.39
N SER A 217 -10.53 21.96 -29.69
CA SER A 217 -9.60 22.86 -30.36
C SER A 217 -8.41 23.18 -29.45
N GLU A 218 -7.25 23.54 -30.02
CA GLU A 218 -6.09 23.98 -29.21
C GLU A 218 -6.45 25.12 -28.26
N LYS A 219 -7.28 26.05 -28.72
CA LYS A 219 -7.75 27.18 -27.90
C LYS A 219 -8.56 26.68 -26.69
N ASP A 220 -9.48 25.76 -26.90
CA ASP A 220 -10.31 25.21 -25.81
C ASP A 220 -9.49 24.35 -24.86
N ALA A 221 -8.60 23.51 -25.38
CA ALA A 221 -7.69 22.71 -24.56
C ALA A 221 -6.79 23.59 -23.65
N ARG A 222 -6.26 24.70 -24.18
CA ARG A 222 -5.48 25.66 -23.38
C ARG A 222 -6.35 26.39 -22.34
N ARG A 223 -7.64 26.63 -22.64
CA ARG A 223 -8.57 27.20 -21.66
C ARG A 223 -8.86 26.20 -20.54
N ILE A 224 -9.12 24.94 -20.88
CA ILE A 224 -9.29 23.86 -19.89
C ILE A 224 -8.06 23.82 -18.98
N TRP A 225 -6.86 23.79 -19.54
CA TRP A 225 -5.63 23.84 -18.75
C TRP A 225 -5.57 25.04 -17.80
N ALA A 226 -5.89 26.24 -18.30
CA ALA A 226 -5.83 27.46 -17.49
C ALA A 226 -6.79 27.41 -16.29
N ASP A 227 -7.99 26.86 -16.48
CA ASP A 227 -8.96 26.67 -15.41
C ASP A 227 -8.53 25.59 -14.42
N VAL A 228 -8.05 24.46 -14.93
CA VAL A 228 -7.56 23.34 -14.10
C VAL A 228 -6.42 23.78 -13.19
N ILE A 229 -5.35 24.32 -13.75
CA ILE A 229 -4.18 24.69 -12.92
C ILE A 229 -4.49 25.81 -11.93
N ARG A 230 -5.36 26.74 -12.28
CA ARG A 230 -5.80 27.82 -11.39
C ARG A 230 -6.59 27.26 -10.21
N ILE A 231 -7.60 26.44 -10.46
CA ILE A 231 -8.47 25.89 -9.41
C ILE A 231 -7.70 24.89 -8.55
N GLU A 232 -6.96 23.95 -9.14
CA GLU A 232 -6.15 23.01 -8.39
C GLU A 232 -5.08 23.69 -7.53
N THR A 233 -4.46 24.80 -8.02
CA THR A 233 -3.50 25.59 -7.21
C THR A 233 -4.19 26.27 -6.02
N ARG A 234 -5.43 26.76 -6.16
CA ARG A 234 -6.21 27.29 -5.04
C ARG A 234 -6.42 26.21 -3.97
N LEU A 235 -6.90 25.03 -4.39
CA LEU A 235 -7.13 23.89 -3.50
C LEU A 235 -5.84 23.43 -2.82
N ALA A 236 -4.73 23.35 -3.57
CA ALA A 236 -3.43 22.94 -3.06
C ALA A 236 -2.92 23.88 -1.95
N ARG A 237 -3.08 25.18 -2.11
CA ARG A 237 -2.67 26.17 -1.10
C ARG A 237 -3.41 26.01 0.23
N ALA A 238 -4.67 25.59 0.18
CA ALA A 238 -5.49 25.35 1.36
C ALA A 238 -5.30 23.93 1.94
N SER A 239 -4.64 23.04 1.20
CA SER A 239 -4.40 21.64 1.61
C SER A 239 -3.21 21.55 2.57
N LYS A 240 -3.22 20.53 3.41
CA LYS A 240 -2.07 20.09 4.21
C LYS A 240 -1.07 19.31 3.34
N SER A 241 0.22 19.39 3.67
CA SER A 241 1.27 18.55 3.11
C SER A 241 1.16 17.09 3.60
N MET A 242 1.87 16.18 2.95
CA MET A 242 1.92 14.77 3.35
C MET A 242 2.42 14.60 4.80
N THR A 243 3.40 15.42 5.22
CA THR A 243 3.90 15.43 6.60
C THR A 243 2.82 15.92 7.59
N GLU A 244 2.09 17.01 7.27
CA GLU A 244 1.01 17.53 8.13
C GLU A 244 -0.19 16.56 8.24
N LEU A 245 -0.41 15.72 7.23
CA LEU A 245 -1.45 14.69 7.25
C LEU A 245 -1.14 13.53 8.22
N ARG A 246 0.10 13.42 8.70
CA ARG A 246 0.49 12.39 9.66
C ARG A 246 0.00 12.60 11.09
N ASP A 247 -0.49 13.78 11.44
CA ASP A 247 -1.01 14.08 12.80
C ASP A 247 -2.50 13.70 12.88
N PRO A 248 -2.88 12.56 13.51
CA PRO A 248 -4.26 12.11 13.56
C PRO A 248 -5.15 13.05 14.38
N GLU A 249 -4.65 13.64 15.49
CA GLU A 249 -5.43 14.60 16.28
C GLU A 249 -5.75 15.89 15.49
N ALA A 250 -4.80 16.40 14.71
CA ALA A 250 -4.98 17.59 13.88
C ALA A 250 -5.90 17.34 12.67
N ASN A 251 -6.13 16.08 12.31
CA ASN A 251 -7.01 15.66 11.21
C ASN A 251 -8.36 15.12 11.68
N TYR A 252 -8.61 15.09 12.99
CA TYR A 252 -9.89 14.65 13.56
C TYR A 252 -10.76 15.84 13.99
N ASN A 253 -11.72 16.23 13.16
CA ASN A 253 -12.64 17.33 13.40
C ASN A 253 -14.08 16.84 13.21
N LYS A 254 -14.58 16.09 14.20
CA LYS A 254 -15.96 15.56 14.18
C LYS A 254 -16.95 16.65 14.47
N ILE A 255 -17.96 16.82 13.61
CA ILE A 255 -19.05 17.76 13.75
C ILE A 255 -20.40 17.13 13.42
N SER A 256 -21.47 17.71 13.94
CA SER A 256 -22.82 17.31 13.57
C SER A 256 -23.16 17.72 12.13
N TYR A 257 -24.07 17.00 11.50
CA TYR A 257 -24.58 17.35 10.16
C TYR A 257 -25.18 18.77 10.09
N LYS A 258 -25.78 19.23 11.19
CA LYS A 258 -26.26 20.59 11.30
C LYS A 258 -25.14 21.62 11.26
N GLU A 259 -24.07 21.38 12.00
CA GLU A 259 -22.89 22.23 11.99
C GLU A 259 -22.19 22.23 10.62
N LEU A 260 -22.11 21.08 9.94
CA LEU A 260 -21.58 20.98 8.57
C LEU A 260 -22.32 21.96 7.64
N LYS A 261 -23.66 21.94 7.63
CA LYS A 261 -24.47 22.84 6.80
C LYS A 261 -24.37 24.30 7.21
N GLN A 262 -24.09 24.59 8.47
CA GLN A 262 -23.91 25.97 8.95
C GLN A 262 -22.52 26.54 8.62
N GLN A 263 -21.49 25.70 8.69
CA GLN A 263 -20.12 26.11 8.41
C GLN A 263 -19.83 26.20 6.90
N PHE A 264 -20.49 25.36 6.09
CA PHE A 264 -20.28 25.27 4.64
C PHE A 264 -21.62 25.37 3.89
N PRO A 265 -22.32 26.52 3.95
CA PRO A 265 -23.64 26.69 3.35
C PRO A 265 -23.62 26.76 1.83
N GLY A 266 -22.48 26.98 1.21
CA GLY A 266 -22.31 27.01 -0.26
C GLY A 266 -22.31 25.65 -0.94
N ILE A 267 -22.29 24.55 -0.16
CA ILE A 267 -22.37 23.18 -0.67
C ILE A 267 -23.75 22.60 -0.30
N ASP A 268 -24.51 22.11 -1.29
CA ASP A 268 -25.79 21.42 -1.06
C ASP A 268 -25.53 19.99 -0.54
N TRP A 269 -25.26 19.90 0.77
CA TRP A 269 -24.96 18.63 1.44
C TRP A 269 -26.13 17.64 1.39
N ASP A 270 -27.38 18.13 1.38
CA ASP A 270 -28.56 17.26 1.31
C ASP A 270 -28.59 16.55 -0.05
N ALA A 271 -28.42 17.30 -1.14
CA ALA A 271 -28.35 16.73 -2.49
C ALA A 271 -27.10 15.86 -2.69
N TYR A 272 -25.95 16.27 -2.16
CA TYR A 272 -24.70 15.52 -2.24
C TYR A 272 -24.85 14.12 -1.63
N PHE A 273 -25.27 14.04 -0.36
CA PHE A 273 -25.40 12.75 0.31
C PHE A 273 -26.54 11.89 -0.24
N GLN A 274 -27.65 12.49 -0.68
CA GLN A 274 -28.73 11.78 -1.36
C GLN A 274 -28.23 11.13 -2.65
N ASN A 275 -27.49 11.87 -3.49
CA ASN A 275 -26.94 11.34 -4.76
C ASN A 275 -25.87 10.24 -4.57
N ILE A 276 -25.19 10.21 -3.41
CA ILE A 276 -24.26 9.14 -3.06
C ILE A 276 -24.95 7.94 -2.40
N GLY A 277 -26.22 8.08 -2.01
CA GLY A 277 -26.98 7.02 -1.33
C GLY A 277 -26.81 7.00 0.19
N MET A 278 -26.43 8.13 0.79
CA MET A 278 -26.22 8.28 2.25
C MET A 278 -27.24 9.20 2.88
N GLU A 279 -28.50 8.87 2.77
CA GLU A 279 -29.56 9.62 3.46
C GLU A 279 -29.48 9.43 4.98
N GLY A 280 -29.67 10.51 5.73
CA GLY A 280 -29.72 10.47 7.21
C GLY A 280 -28.33 10.50 7.88
N VAL A 281 -27.35 11.14 7.26
CA VAL A 281 -26.08 11.49 7.90
C VAL A 281 -26.34 12.30 9.17
N ARG A 282 -25.70 11.93 10.27
CA ARG A 282 -25.87 12.60 11.58
C ARG A 282 -24.63 13.40 11.97
N GLU A 283 -23.47 12.84 11.73
CA GLU A 283 -22.16 13.38 12.06
C GLU A 283 -21.19 13.07 10.94
N VAL A 284 -20.17 13.90 10.79
CA VAL A 284 -19.04 13.69 9.86
C VAL A 284 -17.74 14.07 10.54
N CYS A 285 -16.65 13.50 10.10
CA CYS A 285 -15.29 13.97 10.41
C CYS A 285 -14.78 14.81 9.24
N LEU A 286 -14.37 16.05 9.50
CA LEU A 286 -13.67 16.89 8.54
C LEU A 286 -12.15 16.74 8.78
N GLY A 287 -11.47 16.06 7.87
CA GLY A 287 -10.02 15.89 8.02
C GLY A 287 -9.28 17.22 7.95
N GLN A 288 -9.63 18.08 6.98
CA GLN A 288 -8.96 19.35 6.73
C GLN A 288 -9.99 20.46 6.48
N PRO A 289 -10.55 21.09 7.52
CA PRO A 289 -11.60 22.11 7.38
C PRO A 289 -11.22 23.27 6.47
N ALA A 290 -9.95 23.74 6.50
CA ALA A 290 -9.48 24.83 5.64
C ALA A 290 -9.59 24.49 4.15
N ALA A 291 -9.30 23.24 3.77
CA ALA A 291 -9.45 22.80 2.38
C ALA A 291 -10.93 22.79 1.94
N ILE A 292 -11.85 22.40 2.81
CA ILE A 292 -13.29 22.41 2.49
C ILE A 292 -13.84 23.85 2.42
N HIS A 293 -13.33 24.78 3.22
CA HIS A 293 -13.65 26.21 3.05
C HIS A 293 -13.18 26.75 1.70
N GLU A 294 -11.99 26.33 1.21
CA GLU A 294 -11.55 26.73 -0.11
C GLU A 294 -12.38 26.09 -1.23
N VAL A 295 -12.81 24.83 -1.07
CA VAL A 295 -13.79 24.23 -2.00
C VAL A 295 -15.07 25.07 -2.09
N GLU A 296 -15.63 25.49 -0.96
CA GLU A 296 -16.81 26.35 -0.95
C GLU A 296 -16.54 27.70 -1.64
N ALA A 297 -15.38 28.32 -1.38
CA ALA A 297 -14.98 29.57 -2.03
C ALA A 297 -14.82 29.38 -3.56
N VAL A 298 -14.18 28.30 -4.01
CA VAL A 298 -14.07 27.93 -5.43
C VAL A 298 -15.44 27.77 -6.07
N LEU A 299 -16.35 27.03 -5.44
CA LEU A 299 -17.72 26.83 -5.95
C LEU A 299 -18.52 28.14 -6.08
N LYS A 300 -18.27 29.11 -5.22
CA LYS A 300 -18.96 30.41 -5.21
C LYS A 300 -18.36 31.42 -6.18
N GLU A 301 -17.03 31.43 -6.31
CA GLU A 301 -16.30 32.51 -6.98
C GLU A 301 -15.93 32.18 -8.43
N GLU A 302 -15.71 30.90 -8.75
CA GLU A 302 -15.31 30.50 -10.08
C GLU A 302 -16.53 30.44 -11.03
N PRO A 303 -16.35 30.81 -12.30
CA PRO A 303 -17.41 30.60 -13.29
C PRO A 303 -17.76 29.13 -13.41
N VAL A 304 -19.06 28.83 -13.56
CA VAL A 304 -19.54 27.44 -13.71
C VAL A 304 -18.82 26.71 -14.84
N GLU A 305 -18.54 27.41 -15.97
CA GLU A 305 -17.78 26.85 -17.09
C GLU A 305 -16.36 26.41 -16.69
N ALA A 306 -15.70 27.13 -15.80
CA ALA A 306 -14.38 26.75 -15.29
C ALA A 306 -14.47 25.49 -14.40
N LEU A 307 -15.48 25.38 -13.57
CA LEU A 307 -15.73 24.19 -12.77
C LEU A 307 -16.01 22.96 -13.66
N GLN A 308 -16.76 23.15 -14.75
CA GLN A 308 -16.99 22.10 -15.74
C GLN A 308 -15.72 21.67 -16.44
N ASN A 309 -14.83 22.61 -16.77
CA ASN A 309 -13.52 22.28 -17.35
C ASN A 309 -12.68 21.42 -16.41
N VAL A 310 -12.70 21.68 -15.10
CA VAL A 310 -12.03 20.81 -14.11
C VAL A 310 -12.64 19.42 -14.07
N TYR A 311 -13.96 19.31 -14.06
CA TYR A 311 -14.64 17.99 -14.07
C TYR A 311 -14.38 17.22 -15.35
N LEU A 312 -14.49 17.88 -16.48
CA LEU A 312 -14.16 17.29 -17.77
C LEU A 312 -12.74 16.76 -17.77
N TRP A 313 -11.80 17.54 -17.26
CA TRP A 313 -10.41 17.11 -17.13
C TRP A 313 -10.27 15.89 -16.23
N HIS A 314 -10.83 15.92 -15.02
CA HIS A 314 -10.77 14.78 -14.11
C HIS A 314 -11.40 13.51 -14.72
N ALA A 315 -12.51 13.65 -15.42
CA ALA A 315 -13.17 12.54 -16.08
C ALA A 315 -12.32 11.97 -17.24
N LEU A 316 -11.76 12.84 -18.10
CA LEU A 316 -10.88 12.42 -19.19
C LEU A 316 -9.60 11.77 -18.67
N ASN A 317 -8.99 12.35 -17.64
CA ASN A 317 -7.80 11.80 -17.02
C ASN A 317 -8.05 10.39 -16.44
N MET A 318 -9.16 10.20 -15.71
CA MET A 318 -9.55 8.88 -15.20
C MET A 318 -9.81 7.89 -16.35
N ALA A 319 -10.55 8.29 -17.38
CA ALA A 319 -10.88 7.43 -18.51
C ALA A 319 -9.67 7.07 -19.39
N SER A 320 -8.63 7.93 -19.44
CA SER A 320 -7.50 7.82 -20.37
C SER A 320 -6.78 6.47 -20.36
N SER A 321 -6.86 5.73 -19.26
CA SER A 321 -6.28 4.39 -19.13
C SER A 321 -7.17 3.27 -19.65
N TYR A 322 -8.43 3.55 -20.00
CA TYR A 322 -9.49 2.56 -20.26
C TYR A 322 -10.18 2.75 -21.59
N ILE A 323 -9.71 3.70 -22.41
CA ILE A 323 -10.29 4.02 -23.73
C ILE A 323 -9.32 3.54 -24.83
N ASP A 324 -8.69 4.41 -25.55
CA ASP A 324 -7.84 4.06 -26.71
C ASP A 324 -6.34 4.07 -26.38
N ASP A 325 -5.53 3.52 -27.28
CA ASP A 325 -4.09 3.39 -27.10
C ASP A 325 -3.37 4.74 -27.12
N GLU A 326 -3.86 5.76 -27.84
CA GLU A 326 -3.26 7.09 -27.85
C GLU A 326 -3.49 7.82 -26.52
N SER A 327 -4.72 7.80 -25.99
CA SER A 327 -5.04 8.32 -24.67
C SER A 327 -4.17 7.66 -23.58
N ARG A 328 -3.99 6.35 -23.70
CA ARG A 328 -3.11 5.60 -22.78
C ARG A 328 -1.65 6.03 -22.93
N ALA A 329 -1.16 6.23 -24.13
CA ALA A 329 0.21 6.68 -24.38
C ALA A 329 0.46 8.07 -23.80
N LEU A 330 -0.48 8.99 -23.96
CA LEU A 330 -0.41 10.32 -23.35
C LEU A 330 -0.40 10.26 -21.81
N ASN A 331 -1.25 9.42 -21.22
CA ASN A 331 -1.26 9.18 -19.77
C ASN A 331 0.09 8.63 -19.30
N PHE A 332 0.63 7.62 -19.99
CA PHE A 332 1.92 7.04 -19.66
C PHE A 332 3.08 8.04 -19.80
N ALA A 333 3.08 8.86 -20.85
CA ALA A 333 4.10 9.90 -21.04
C ALA A 333 4.17 10.87 -19.85
N PHE A 334 3.04 11.13 -19.21
CA PHE A 334 2.99 11.97 -18.01
C PHE A 334 3.30 11.17 -16.73
N TYR A 335 2.45 10.23 -16.33
CA TYR A 335 2.59 9.53 -15.05
C TYR A 335 3.75 8.53 -15.02
N GLY A 336 4.00 7.86 -16.13
CA GLY A 336 5.08 6.88 -16.24
C GLY A 336 6.42 7.56 -16.48
N THR A 337 6.53 8.36 -17.53
CA THR A 337 7.82 8.93 -17.95
C THR A 337 8.15 10.19 -17.18
N ALA A 338 7.32 11.22 -17.22
CA ALA A 338 7.67 12.51 -16.64
C ALA A 338 7.77 12.46 -15.11
N MET A 339 6.85 11.76 -14.43
CA MET A 339 6.84 11.69 -12.97
C MET A 339 7.75 10.60 -12.38
N SER A 340 7.96 9.49 -13.08
CA SER A 340 8.61 8.30 -12.51
C SER A 340 9.82 7.81 -13.31
N GLY A 341 10.13 8.40 -14.46
CA GLY A 341 11.30 8.06 -15.28
C GLY A 341 11.17 6.73 -16.05
N LYS A 342 10.00 6.11 -16.12
CA LYS A 342 9.77 4.90 -16.93
C LYS A 342 9.91 5.23 -18.41
N GLN A 343 10.44 4.28 -19.17
CA GLN A 343 10.73 4.43 -20.60
C GLN A 343 9.72 3.69 -21.48
N GLU A 344 9.04 2.67 -20.94
CA GLU A 344 8.07 1.83 -21.63
C GLU A 344 6.90 1.49 -20.71
N ASP A 345 5.68 1.48 -21.24
CA ASP A 345 4.50 1.07 -20.47
C ASP A 345 4.45 -0.45 -20.30
N ARG A 346 3.78 -0.88 -19.26
CA ARG A 346 3.58 -2.32 -19.00
C ARG A 346 2.78 -2.97 -20.15
N PRO A 347 3.12 -4.21 -20.53
CA PRO A 347 2.36 -4.97 -21.52
C PRO A 347 0.85 -4.97 -21.21
N ARG A 348 0.01 -4.96 -22.25
CA ARG A 348 -1.45 -4.93 -22.10
C ARG A 348 -1.98 -6.00 -21.15
N TRP A 349 -1.47 -7.22 -21.21
CA TRP A 349 -1.91 -8.28 -20.32
C TRP A 349 -1.67 -7.96 -18.83
N LYS A 350 -0.55 -7.33 -18.47
CA LYS A 350 -0.30 -6.92 -17.07
C LYS A 350 -1.28 -5.85 -16.62
N ARG A 351 -1.62 -4.91 -17.51
CA ARG A 351 -2.63 -3.89 -17.22
C ARG A 351 -4.02 -4.50 -17.05
N ALA A 352 -4.37 -5.46 -17.92
CA ALA A 352 -5.63 -6.19 -17.84
C ALA A 352 -5.74 -7.02 -16.55
N VAL A 353 -4.67 -7.72 -16.15
CA VAL A 353 -4.60 -8.42 -14.84
C VAL A 353 -4.80 -7.43 -13.69
N SER A 354 -4.11 -6.28 -13.72
CA SER A 354 -4.27 -5.25 -12.67
C SER A 354 -5.69 -4.68 -12.60
N SER A 355 -6.39 -4.57 -13.73
CA SER A 355 -7.80 -4.12 -13.73
C SER A 355 -8.74 -5.16 -13.12
N VAL A 356 -8.53 -6.45 -13.41
CA VAL A 356 -9.29 -7.52 -12.75
C VAL A 356 -9.00 -7.56 -11.25
N GLU A 357 -7.73 -7.43 -10.86
CA GLU A 357 -7.30 -7.39 -9.47
C GLU A 357 -7.92 -6.20 -8.71
N GLY A 358 -7.90 -5.02 -9.31
CA GLY A 358 -8.50 -3.82 -8.71
C GLY A 358 -10.02 -3.89 -8.55
N ALA A 359 -10.72 -4.49 -9.50
CA ALA A 359 -12.19 -4.54 -9.52
C ALA A 359 -12.78 -5.76 -8.81
N LEU A 360 -12.13 -6.92 -8.92
CA LEU A 360 -12.62 -8.23 -8.45
C LEU A 360 -11.58 -8.92 -7.55
N GLY A 361 -10.84 -8.13 -6.77
CA GLY A 361 -9.65 -8.57 -6.08
C GLY A 361 -9.87 -9.71 -5.10
N GLU A 362 -10.91 -9.70 -4.28
CA GLU A 362 -11.20 -10.83 -3.38
C GLU A 362 -11.69 -12.09 -4.12
N ALA A 363 -12.47 -11.90 -5.19
CA ALA A 363 -12.91 -13.01 -6.02
C ALA A 363 -11.72 -13.72 -6.70
N LEU A 364 -10.76 -12.94 -7.21
CA LEU A 364 -9.51 -13.46 -7.75
C LEU A 364 -8.63 -14.05 -6.64
N GLY A 365 -8.62 -13.42 -5.46
CA GLY A 365 -7.92 -13.88 -4.27
C GLY A 365 -8.37 -15.25 -3.78
N GLN A 366 -9.66 -15.57 -3.87
CA GLN A 366 -10.17 -16.89 -3.55
C GLN A 366 -9.55 -17.97 -4.44
N LEU A 367 -9.52 -17.74 -5.76
CA LEU A 367 -8.88 -18.67 -6.71
C LEU A 367 -7.37 -18.77 -6.46
N TYR A 368 -6.74 -17.67 -6.09
CA TYR A 368 -5.31 -17.60 -5.81
C TYR A 368 -4.92 -18.46 -4.61
N VAL A 369 -5.61 -18.32 -3.48
CA VAL A 369 -5.27 -19.08 -2.26
C VAL A 369 -5.57 -20.57 -2.40
N GLU A 370 -6.65 -20.94 -3.10
CA GLU A 370 -6.98 -22.34 -3.37
C GLU A 370 -5.86 -23.06 -4.14
N ARG A 371 -5.12 -22.33 -5.01
CA ARG A 371 -4.09 -22.93 -5.86
C ARG A 371 -2.67 -22.75 -5.33
N PHE A 372 -2.35 -21.60 -4.73
CA PHE A 372 -0.95 -21.19 -4.46
C PHE A 372 -0.60 -21.02 -2.98
N PHE A 373 -1.57 -21.13 -2.07
CA PHE A 373 -1.29 -20.93 -0.66
C PHE A 373 -1.70 -22.17 0.18
N PRO A 374 -0.74 -23.05 0.49
CA PRO A 374 -1.03 -24.27 1.24
C PRO A 374 -1.31 -23.97 2.72
N PRO A 375 -2.19 -24.74 3.39
CA PRO A 375 -2.52 -24.55 4.81
C PRO A 375 -1.29 -24.56 5.74
N GLU A 376 -0.27 -25.36 5.42
CA GLU A 376 0.96 -25.47 6.22
C GLU A 376 1.75 -24.15 6.26
N ALA A 377 1.69 -23.35 5.19
CA ALA A 377 2.29 -22.03 5.16
C ALA A 377 1.58 -21.08 6.14
N LYS A 378 0.25 -21.10 6.18
CA LYS A 378 -0.56 -20.34 7.14
C LYS A 378 -0.21 -20.69 8.58
N GLU A 379 -0.17 -21.98 8.93
CA GLU A 379 0.18 -22.44 10.28
C GLU A 379 1.60 -22.01 10.69
N ARG A 380 2.56 -22.07 9.77
CA ARG A 380 3.94 -21.64 10.07
C ARG A 380 4.01 -20.13 10.31
N MET A 381 3.26 -19.35 9.52
CA MET A 381 3.16 -17.90 9.71
C MET A 381 2.50 -17.52 11.04
N GLU A 382 1.42 -18.19 11.42
CA GLU A 382 0.76 -17.93 12.71
C GLU A 382 1.71 -18.21 13.88
N ARG A 383 2.56 -19.24 13.78
CA ARG A 383 3.61 -19.48 14.79
C ARG A 383 4.68 -18.38 14.82
N LEU A 384 5.12 -17.89 13.65
CA LEU A 384 6.08 -16.78 13.59
C LEU A 384 5.48 -15.52 14.24
N VAL A 385 4.24 -15.17 13.90
CA VAL A 385 3.54 -14.03 14.50
C VAL A 385 3.48 -14.17 16.03
N ALA A 386 3.09 -15.33 16.54
CA ALA A 386 3.02 -15.57 17.97
C ALA A 386 4.40 -15.43 18.66
N ASN A 387 5.47 -15.92 18.03
CA ASN A 387 6.82 -15.78 18.57
C ASN A 387 7.29 -14.31 18.61
N LEU A 388 6.95 -13.53 17.56
CA LEU A 388 7.28 -12.10 17.52
C LEU A 388 6.45 -11.32 18.55
N GLN A 389 5.19 -11.69 18.78
CA GLN A 389 4.36 -11.10 19.84
C GLN A 389 4.97 -11.28 21.21
N VAL A 390 5.47 -12.49 21.53
CA VAL A 390 6.21 -12.76 22.77
C VAL A 390 7.46 -11.89 22.85
N ALA A 391 8.26 -11.84 21.79
CA ALA A 391 9.50 -11.06 21.77
C ALA A 391 9.26 -9.56 21.95
N LEU A 392 8.21 -8.99 21.34
CA LEU A 392 7.84 -7.58 21.54
C LEU A 392 7.43 -7.33 23.01
N GLY A 393 6.66 -8.23 23.62
CA GLY A 393 6.32 -8.16 25.05
C GLY A 393 7.54 -8.17 25.95
N GLU A 394 8.53 -9.04 25.68
CA GLU A 394 9.81 -9.08 26.40
C GLU A 394 10.57 -7.76 26.26
N ARG A 395 10.57 -7.15 25.07
CA ARG A 395 11.22 -5.85 24.85
C ARG A 395 10.52 -4.71 25.57
N ILE A 396 9.18 -4.66 25.52
CA ILE A 396 8.39 -3.67 26.29
C ILE A 396 8.72 -3.77 27.78
N ALA A 397 8.79 -4.97 28.33
CA ALA A 397 9.06 -5.19 29.76
C ALA A 397 10.38 -4.60 30.25
N VAL A 398 11.41 -4.55 29.40
CA VAL A 398 12.75 -4.07 29.76
C VAL A 398 13.02 -2.61 29.39
N GLN A 399 12.07 -1.89 28.74
CA GLN A 399 12.27 -0.49 28.37
C GLN A 399 12.44 0.42 29.59
N GLU A 400 13.59 1.10 29.70
CA GLU A 400 13.91 1.97 30.84
C GLU A 400 13.16 3.30 30.79
N TRP A 401 12.73 3.74 29.61
CA TRP A 401 12.04 5.01 29.45
C TRP A 401 10.53 4.95 29.73
N MET A 402 9.94 3.75 29.73
CA MET A 402 8.54 3.53 30.10
C MET A 402 8.40 3.31 31.60
N SER A 403 7.40 3.95 32.23
CA SER A 403 6.93 3.61 33.57
C SER A 403 6.28 2.21 33.59
N ASP A 404 6.18 1.61 34.76
CA ASP A 404 5.54 0.29 34.90
C ASP A 404 4.07 0.31 34.52
N GLU A 405 3.37 1.43 34.72
CA GLU A 405 2.00 1.66 34.28
C GLU A 405 1.91 1.67 32.77
N THR A 406 2.79 2.40 32.10
CA THR A 406 2.83 2.46 30.63
C THR A 406 3.19 1.11 30.01
N LYS A 407 4.16 0.38 30.58
CA LYS A 407 4.51 -0.99 30.14
C LYS A 407 3.32 -1.93 30.21
N LYS A 408 2.52 -1.85 31.28
CA LYS A 408 1.33 -2.67 31.43
C LYS A 408 0.29 -2.36 30.36
N VAL A 409 0.01 -1.09 30.08
CA VAL A 409 -0.95 -0.71 29.06
C VAL A 409 -0.44 -1.05 27.66
N ALA A 410 0.87 -0.91 27.40
CA ALA A 410 1.49 -1.35 26.16
C ALA A 410 1.36 -2.87 25.94
N GLN A 411 1.58 -3.67 27.03
CA GLN A 411 1.36 -5.12 26.97
C GLN A 411 -0.11 -5.45 26.71
N ASP A 412 -1.05 -4.80 27.40
CA ASP A 412 -2.48 -4.97 27.16
C ASP A 412 -2.89 -4.65 25.70
N LYS A 413 -2.22 -3.67 25.07
CA LYS A 413 -2.44 -3.32 23.66
C LYS A 413 -1.88 -4.39 22.73
N LEU A 414 -0.68 -4.89 23.00
CA LEU A 414 -0.06 -5.98 22.25
C LEU A 414 -0.91 -7.26 22.31
N ASP A 415 -1.41 -7.61 23.50
CA ASP A 415 -2.25 -8.79 23.71
C ASP A 415 -3.61 -8.69 23.00
N ALA A 416 -4.05 -7.47 22.70
CA ALA A 416 -5.29 -7.17 22.01
C ALA A 416 -5.16 -7.10 20.46
N PHE A 417 -3.98 -7.34 19.91
CA PHE A 417 -3.79 -7.34 18.46
C PHE A 417 -4.71 -8.35 17.77
N TYR A 418 -5.44 -7.89 16.77
CA TYR A 418 -6.23 -8.74 15.89
C TYR A 418 -5.36 -9.20 14.72
N VAL A 419 -5.05 -10.48 14.67
CA VAL A 419 -4.09 -11.05 13.70
C VAL A 419 -4.83 -11.65 12.52
N LYS A 420 -4.47 -11.23 11.31
CA LYS A 420 -4.99 -11.72 10.03
C LYS A 420 -3.86 -12.31 9.19
N VAL A 421 -3.97 -13.59 8.80
CA VAL A 421 -2.94 -14.29 8.01
C VAL A 421 -3.56 -14.98 6.81
N GLY A 422 -2.99 -14.74 5.65
CA GLY A 422 -3.29 -15.42 4.39
C GLY A 422 -4.48 -14.87 3.65
N TYR A 423 -5.71 -15.07 4.17
CA TYR A 423 -6.95 -14.72 3.49
C TYR A 423 -8.13 -14.56 4.47
N PRO A 424 -9.20 -13.82 4.08
CA PRO A 424 -10.36 -13.58 4.93
C PRO A 424 -11.21 -14.86 5.11
N ASN A 425 -11.89 -14.93 6.26
CA ASN A 425 -12.83 -16.02 6.54
C ASN A 425 -14.15 -15.89 5.77
N LYS A 426 -14.48 -14.67 5.31
CA LYS A 426 -15.70 -14.35 4.58
C LYS A 426 -15.32 -13.52 3.36
N TRP A 427 -15.76 -13.98 2.20
CA TRP A 427 -15.50 -13.32 0.91
C TRP A 427 -16.58 -12.28 0.58
N LYS A 428 -16.20 -11.22 -0.16
CA LYS A 428 -17.14 -10.26 -0.73
C LYS A 428 -18.11 -10.93 -1.69
N ASP A 429 -19.37 -10.50 -1.66
CA ASP A 429 -20.40 -10.97 -2.57
C ASP A 429 -20.54 -10.02 -3.78
N TYR A 430 -20.03 -10.45 -4.92
CA TYR A 430 -20.10 -9.70 -6.19
C TYR A 430 -21.38 -10.01 -7.01
N SER A 431 -22.39 -10.65 -6.45
CA SER A 431 -23.58 -11.09 -7.18
C SER A 431 -24.32 -9.95 -7.89
N THR A 432 -24.34 -8.76 -7.30
CA THR A 432 -25.02 -7.57 -7.84
C THR A 432 -24.21 -6.76 -8.84
N LEU A 433 -22.91 -7.04 -8.99
CA LEU A 433 -22.06 -6.37 -9.97
C LEU A 433 -22.32 -6.95 -11.36
N GLU A 434 -22.60 -6.10 -12.33
CA GLU A 434 -22.74 -6.50 -13.74
C GLU A 434 -21.50 -6.12 -14.55
N ILE A 435 -20.96 -7.07 -15.31
CA ILE A 435 -19.80 -6.89 -16.18
C ILE A 435 -20.19 -7.34 -17.59
N GLY A 436 -20.05 -6.40 -18.55
CA GLY A 436 -20.34 -6.60 -19.99
C GLY A 436 -19.10 -6.60 -20.87
N ASP A 437 -19.24 -6.12 -22.10
CA ASP A 437 -18.20 -6.19 -23.13
C ASP A 437 -17.41 -4.87 -23.30
N SER A 438 -17.87 -3.75 -22.73
CA SER A 438 -17.16 -2.46 -22.81
C SER A 438 -16.26 -2.25 -21.62
N TYR A 439 -14.96 -2.06 -21.89
CA TYR A 439 -13.95 -1.91 -20.82
C TYR A 439 -14.21 -0.69 -19.94
N LEU A 440 -14.41 0.49 -20.51
CA LEU A 440 -14.70 1.70 -19.72
C LEU A 440 -15.98 1.54 -18.88
N ARG A 441 -17.08 1.03 -19.48
CA ARG A 441 -18.33 0.79 -18.72
C ARG A 441 -18.13 -0.18 -17.57
N ASN A 442 -17.34 -1.22 -17.78
CA ASN A 442 -17.02 -2.19 -16.71
C ASN A 442 -16.29 -1.51 -15.55
N ILE A 443 -15.31 -0.65 -15.84
CA ILE A 443 -14.58 0.11 -14.80
C ILE A 443 -15.51 1.06 -14.04
N LEU A 444 -16.37 1.79 -14.76
CA LEU A 444 -17.36 2.69 -14.12
C LEU A 444 -18.33 1.92 -13.24
N ALA A 445 -18.83 0.77 -13.73
CA ALA A 445 -19.72 -0.10 -12.95
C ALA A 445 -19.04 -0.67 -11.70
N CYS A 446 -17.76 -1.06 -11.79
CA CYS A 446 -16.99 -1.54 -10.64
C CYS A 446 -16.80 -0.43 -9.60
N ASN A 447 -16.44 0.78 -10.01
CA ASN A 447 -16.27 1.93 -9.12
C ASN A 447 -17.59 2.28 -8.40
N GLU A 448 -18.69 2.33 -9.14
CA GLU A 448 -20.01 2.61 -8.58
C GLU A 448 -20.44 1.51 -7.61
N TRP A 449 -20.20 0.25 -7.96
CA TRP A 449 -20.50 -0.90 -7.11
C TRP A 449 -19.68 -0.86 -5.81
N GLU A 450 -18.37 -0.55 -5.88
CA GLU A 450 -17.51 -0.47 -4.69
C GLU A 450 -17.97 0.63 -3.73
N LEU A 451 -18.36 1.80 -4.25
CA LEU A 451 -18.92 2.87 -3.42
C LEU A 451 -20.25 2.44 -2.79
N GLN A 452 -21.15 1.83 -3.56
CA GLN A 452 -22.43 1.33 -3.04
C GLN A 452 -22.22 0.24 -1.99
N GLU A 453 -21.25 -0.64 -2.18
CA GLU A 453 -20.89 -1.68 -1.22
C GLU A 453 -20.32 -1.08 0.08
N MET A 454 -19.45 -0.06 -0.02
CA MET A 454 -18.97 0.68 1.14
C MET A 454 -20.14 1.34 1.89
N VAL A 455 -21.07 2.00 1.21
CA VAL A 455 -22.25 2.59 1.83
C VAL A 455 -23.12 1.49 2.46
N ARG A 456 -23.41 0.40 1.73
CA ARG A 456 -24.22 -0.72 2.20
C ARG A 456 -23.64 -1.40 3.43
N THR A 457 -22.32 -1.56 3.52
CA THR A 457 -21.67 -2.32 4.60
C THR A 457 -21.28 -1.46 5.79
N LYS A 458 -21.00 -0.15 5.59
CA LYS A 458 -20.42 0.72 6.64
C LYS A 458 -21.32 1.86 7.10
N PHE A 459 -22.15 2.45 6.22
CA PHE A 459 -22.93 3.62 6.58
C PHE A 459 -23.93 3.34 7.71
N ASN A 460 -23.82 4.09 8.80
CA ASN A 460 -24.61 3.92 10.03
C ASN A 460 -24.54 2.50 10.63
N LYS A 461 -23.39 1.81 10.47
CA LYS A 461 -23.16 0.46 10.98
C LYS A 461 -21.93 0.41 11.87
N PRO A 462 -21.87 -0.59 12.77
CA PRO A 462 -20.63 -0.86 13.52
C PRO A 462 -19.51 -1.28 12.58
N VAL A 463 -18.28 -1.13 13.06
CA VAL A 463 -17.07 -1.58 12.36
C VAL A 463 -17.07 -3.11 12.29
N ASP A 464 -16.84 -3.65 11.10
CA ASP A 464 -16.57 -5.07 10.89
C ASP A 464 -15.07 -5.33 10.98
N ARG A 465 -14.61 -5.91 12.08
CA ARG A 465 -13.19 -6.23 12.29
C ARG A 465 -12.69 -7.38 11.41
N ASP A 466 -13.58 -8.14 10.76
CA ASP A 466 -13.18 -9.21 9.83
C ASP A 466 -12.93 -8.68 8.41
N GLU A 467 -13.25 -7.42 8.12
CA GLU A 467 -12.95 -6.77 6.84
C GLU A 467 -11.43 -6.71 6.59
N TRP A 468 -11.00 -7.07 5.39
CA TRP A 468 -9.62 -6.95 4.94
C TRP A 468 -9.44 -5.72 4.05
N TYR A 469 -8.35 -4.96 4.27
CA TYR A 469 -8.02 -3.78 3.47
C TYR A 469 -7.03 -4.08 2.33
N MET A 470 -6.53 -5.31 2.28
CA MET A 470 -5.71 -5.84 1.18
C MET A 470 -6.29 -7.18 0.72
N THR A 471 -6.17 -7.46 -0.57
CA THR A 471 -6.57 -8.76 -1.12
C THR A 471 -5.54 -9.85 -0.79
N PRO A 472 -5.91 -11.13 -0.78
CA PRO A 472 -4.99 -12.22 -0.44
C PRO A 472 -3.74 -12.31 -1.30
N GLN A 473 -3.80 -11.90 -2.56
CA GLN A 473 -2.66 -11.91 -3.49
C GLN A 473 -1.75 -10.67 -3.39
N THR A 474 -2.09 -9.70 -2.55
CA THR A 474 -1.29 -8.48 -2.38
C THR A 474 0.10 -8.80 -1.81
N VAL A 475 1.15 -8.27 -2.44
CA VAL A 475 2.53 -8.34 -1.96
C VAL A 475 2.80 -7.17 -1.01
N ASN A 476 2.19 -7.22 0.14
CA ASN A 476 2.35 -6.24 1.22
C ASN A 476 1.78 -6.79 2.52
N ALA A 477 1.90 -5.99 3.60
CA ALA A 477 1.29 -6.19 4.91
C ALA A 477 0.77 -4.84 5.43
N TYR A 478 0.00 -4.83 6.53
CA TYR A 478 -0.41 -3.58 7.17
C TYR A 478 -0.71 -3.73 8.65
N TYR A 479 -0.55 -2.63 9.39
CA TYR A 479 -1.18 -2.38 10.69
C TYR A 479 -2.30 -1.35 10.54
N ASN A 480 -3.47 -1.59 11.16
CA ASN A 480 -4.56 -0.63 11.23
C ASN A 480 -4.79 -0.18 12.67
N PRO A 481 -4.52 1.10 13.03
CA PRO A 481 -4.63 1.57 14.39
C PRO A 481 -6.08 1.59 14.92
N THR A 482 -7.09 1.83 14.06
CA THR A 482 -8.49 1.94 14.50
C THR A 482 -9.14 0.61 14.83
N THR A 483 -8.57 -0.50 14.38
CA THR A 483 -9.00 -1.87 14.74
C THR A 483 -7.94 -2.62 15.54
N ASN A 484 -6.78 -2.00 15.77
CA ASN A 484 -5.62 -2.60 16.43
C ASN A 484 -5.27 -3.97 15.81
N GLU A 485 -5.15 -4.02 14.48
CA GLU A 485 -4.94 -5.25 13.72
C GLU A 485 -3.67 -5.24 12.88
N ILE A 486 -3.08 -6.43 12.71
CA ILE A 486 -1.99 -6.70 11.79
C ILE A 486 -2.45 -7.71 10.75
N CYS A 487 -2.09 -7.49 9.48
CA CYS A 487 -2.53 -8.32 8.37
C CYS A 487 -1.37 -8.70 7.44
N PHE A 488 -1.27 -10.00 7.15
CA PHE A 488 -0.25 -10.58 6.28
C PHE A 488 -0.94 -11.40 5.17
N PRO A 489 -1.23 -10.79 4.00
CA PRO A 489 -1.81 -11.50 2.86
C PRO A 489 -0.95 -12.65 2.36
N ALA A 490 -1.56 -13.68 1.76
CA ALA A 490 -0.87 -14.84 1.21
C ALA A 490 0.20 -14.45 0.17
N GLY A 491 -0.03 -13.35 -0.56
CA GLY A 491 0.84 -12.87 -1.62
C GLY A 491 2.28 -12.57 -1.19
N ILE A 492 2.49 -12.06 0.03
CA ILE A 492 3.84 -11.78 0.55
C ILE A 492 4.52 -13.01 1.18
N LEU A 493 3.76 -14.07 1.46
CA LEU A 493 4.23 -15.26 2.19
C LEU A 493 4.93 -16.27 1.28
N GLN A 494 5.84 -15.79 0.45
CA GLN A 494 6.59 -16.53 -0.56
C GLN A 494 8.04 -15.98 -0.68
N PRO A 495 8.98 -16.75 -1.27
CA PRO A 495 10.32 -16.23 -1.53
C PRO A 495 10.29 -14.93 -2.37
N PRO A 496 11.12 -13.93 -2.06
CA PRO A 496 12.25 -13.95 -1.10
C PRO A 496 11.89 -13.53 0.34
N PHE A 497 10.63 -13.39 0.71
CA PHE A 497 10.21 -12.96 2.05
C PHE A 497 10.04 -14.13 3.02
N PHE A 498 9.43 -15.21 2.56
CA PHE A 498 9.18 -16.41 3.33
C PHE A 498 9.51 -17.67 2.51
N ASP A 499 10.33 -18.56 3.05
CA ASP A 499 10.68 -19.82 2.42
C ASP A 499 10.50 -21.00 3.39
N MET A 500 9.62 -21.94 2.99
CA MET A 500 9.34 -23.15 3.76
C MET A 500 10.56 -24.08 3.87
N GLU A 501 11.50 -24.01 2.95
CA GLU A 501 12.71 -24.85 2.90
C GLU A 501 13.93 -24.18 3.56
N ALA A 502 13.85 -22.85 3.86
CA ALA A 502 14.92 -22.13 4.54
C ALA A 502 14.86 -22.27 6.06
N ASP A 503 15.99 -22.06 6.70
CA ASP A 503 16.12 -22.08 8.16
C ASP A 503 15.50 -20.80 8.82
N ASP A 504 15.46 -20.82 10.15
CA ASP A 504 14.86 -19.72 10.91
C ASP A 504 15.70 -18.43 10.83
N ALA A 505 17.02 -18.49 10.63
CA ALA A 505 17.82 -17.29 10.45
C ALA A 505 17.35 -16.48 9.24
N PHE A 506 17.06 -17.16 8.10
CA PHE A 506 16.48 -16.53 6.92
C PHE A 506 15.08 -15.99 7.19
N ASN A 507 14.16 -16.84 7.67
CA ASN A 507 12.75 -16.46 7.80
C ASN A 507 12.53 -15.35 8.83
N TYR A 508 13.26 -15.35 9.96
CA TYR A 508 13.19 -14.25 10.91
C TYR A 508 13.87 -12.98 10.35
N GLY A 509 14.97 -13.10 9.60
CA GLY A 509 15.64 -11.96 8.96
C GLY A 509 14.81 -11.32 7.84
N ALA A 510 13.97 -12.08 7.13
CA ALA A 510 13.13 -11.61 6.04
C ALA A 510 11.70 -11.31 6.53
N ILE A 511 10.76 -12.28 6.42
CA ILE A 511 9.35 -12.05 6.78
C ILE A 511 9.18 -11.71 8.27
N GLY A 512 10.04 -12.24 9.15
CA GLY A 512 10.01 -11.93 10.57
C GLY A 512 10.19 -10.44 10.85
N VAL A 513 11.10 -9.77 10.15
CA VAL A 513 11.26 -8.31 10.29
C VAL A 513 10.05 -7.57 9.76
N VAL A 514 9.42 -8.02 8.68
CA VAL A 514 8.14 -7.44 8.18
C VAL A 514 7.03 -7.59 9.24
N ILE A 515 6.90 -8.77 9.85
CA ILE A 515 5.93 -8.99 10.93
C ILE A 515 6.19 -8.05 12.11
N GLY A 516 7.44 -7.95 12.54
CA GLY A 516 7.86 -7.06 13.62
C GLY A 516 7.63 -5.58 13.28
N HIS A 517 7.82 -5.18 12.02
CA HIS A 517 7.54 -3.85 11.48
C HIS A 517 6.05 -3.52 11.67
N GLU A 518 5.14 -4.38 11.21
CA GLU A 518 3.70 -4.14 11.38
C GLU A 518 3.28 -4.11 12.85
N MET A 519 3.84 -4.97 13.70
CA MET A 519 3.58 -4.91 15.14
C MET A 519 4.06 -3.61 15.77
N THR A 520 5.21 -3.10 15.32
CA THR A 520 5.80 -1.87 15.86
C THR A 520 5.01 -0.64 15.45
N HIS A 521 4.31 -0.65 14.33
CA HIS A 521 3.35 0.41 13.96
C HIS A 521 2.28 0.65 15.04
N GLY A 522 1.94 -0.34 15.84
CA GLY A 522 1.08 -0.15 17.01
C GLY A 522 1.64 0.81 18.05
N PHE A 523 2.94 1.09 18.01
CA PHE A 523 3.69 1.85 19.00
C PHE A 523 4.60 2.94 18.38
N ASP A 524 4.47 3.23 17.10
CA ASP A 524 5.18 4.31 16.43
C ASP A 524 4.59 5.69 16.79
N ASP A 525 5.02 6.77 16.12
CA ASP A 525 4.57 8.13 16.39
C ASP A 525 3.07 8.35 16.16
N GLN A 526 2.43 7.55 15.31
CA GLN A 526 0.99 7.59 15.05
C GLN A 526 0.25 6.52 15.84
N GLY A 527 0.63 5.25 15.72
CA GLY A 527 -0.06 4.13 16.36
C GLY A 527 -0.05 4.23 17.89
N SER A 528 1.00 4.82 18.47
CA SER A 528 1.09 5.08 19.91
C SER A 528 0.01 6.03 20.44
N GLN A 529 -0.69 6.76 19.57
CA GLN A 529 -1.79 7.65 19.94
C GLN A 529 -3.14 6.91 20.08
N TYR A 530 -3.21 5.64 19.66
CA TYR A 530 -4.41 4.81 19.73
C TYR A 530 -4.30 3.78 20.85
N ASP A 531 -5.39 3.60 21.59
CA ASP A 531 -5.48 2.58 22.64
C ASP A 531 -5.70 1.16 22.09
N LYS A 532 -5.79 0.17 22.97
CA LYS A 532 -5.99 -1.23 22.60
C LYS A 532 -7.31 -1.53 21.91
N GLU A 533 -8.31 -0.70 22.08
CA GLU A 533 -9.62 -0.77 21.39
C GLU A 533 -9.58 -0.07 20.04
N GLY A 534 -8.51 0.67 19.69
CA GLY A 534 -8.37 1.43 18.46
C GLY A 534 -8.90 2.86 18.53
N ASN A 535 -9.10 3.40 19.73
CA ASN A 535 -9.53 4.79 19.89
C ASN A 535 -8.34 5.73 19.98
N LEU A 536 -8.39 6.83 19.25
CA LEU A 536 -7.45 7.94 19.32
C LEU A 536 -7.61 8.60 20.71
N ARG A 537 -6.74 8.21 21.62
CA ARG A 537 -6.81 8.61 23.02
C ARG A 537 -5.49 8.37 23.71
N ARG A 538 -5.06 9.31 24.56
CA ARG A 538 -3.85 9.15 25.41
C ARG A 538 -4.03 7.98 26.39
N TRP A 539 -3.01 7.11 26.46
CA TRP A 539 -2.97 5.95 27.34
C TRP A 539 -1.68 5.85 28.17
N TRP A 540 -0.69 6.68 27.87
CA TRP A 540 0.57 6.79 28.63
C TRP A 540 0.71 8.13 29.34
N SER A 541 1.67 8.20 30.32
CA SER A 541 1.92 9.41 31.09
C SER A 541 2.53 10.52 30.22
N ASP A 542 2.39 11.77 30.65
CA ASP A 542 3.01 12.91 29.95
C ASP A 542 4.55 12.80 30.01
N GLU A 543 5.12 12.28 31.09
CA GLU A 543 6.56 12.04 31.25
C GLU A 543 7.07 10.97 30.29
N ASP A 544 6.36 9.86 30.13
CA ASP A 544 6.76 8.80 29.22
C ASP A 544 6.64 9.28 27.76
N ARG A 545 5.59 10.05 27.45
CA ARG A 545 5.45 10.69 26.15
C ARG A 545 6.64 11.61 25.85
N GLN A 546 7.03 12.46 26.78
CA GLN A 546 8.19 13.34 26.59
C GLN A 546 9.47 12.53 26.33
N ARG A 547 9.72 11.47 27.10
CA ARG A 547 10.87 10.58 26.88
C ARG A 547 10.84 9.89 25.52
N PHE A 548 9.66 9.53 25.05
CA PHE A 548 9.47 8.98 23.72
C PHE A 548 9.78 10.01 22.64
N GLU A 549 9.23 11.23 22.75
CA GLU A 549 9.47 12.33 21.82
C GLU A 549 10.97 12.69 21.71
N GLU A 550 11.70 12.66 22.82
CA GLU A 550 13.16 12.89 22.82
C GLU A 550 13.91 11.82 22.01
N ARG A 551 13.47 10.55 22.09
CA ARG A 551 14.10 9.43 21.37
C ARG A 551 13.82 9.45 19.88
N ILE A 552 12.58 9.75 19.50
CA ILE A 552 12.22 9.81 18.08
C ILE A 552 12.87 10.99 17.36
N GLN A 553 13.26 12.08 18.06
CA GLN A 553 14.05 13.17 17.47
C GLN A 553 15.44 12.69 17.01
N VAL A 554 16.05 11.74 17.69
CA VAL A 554 17.35 11.16 17.26
C VAL A 554 17.19 10.50 15.89
N MET A 555 16.15 9.68 15.73
CA MET A 555 15.86 9.02 14.45
C MET A 555 15.51 10.02 13.34
N ARG A 556 14.64 10.99 13.65
CA ARG A 556 14.26 12.04 12.69
C ARG A 556 15.47 12.81 12.19
N ALA A 557 16.32 13.30 13.11
CA ALA A 557 17.51 14.07 12.77
C ALA A 557 18.52 13.25 11.96
N PHE A 558 18.67 11.96 12.29
CA PHE A 558 19.53 11.07 11.51
C PHE A 558 19.05 10.93 10.07
N HIS A 559 17.77 10.65 9.86
CA HIS A 559 17.20 10.51 8.51
C HIS A 559 17.17 11.83 7.73
N ASP A 560 16.88 12.96 8.38
CA ASP A 560 16.97 14.29 7.74
C ASP A 560 18.39 14.62 7.24
N SER A 561 19.43 14.01 7.84
CA SER A 561 20.82 14.20 7.42
C SER A 561 21.21 13.42 6.17
N ILE A 562 20.41 12.46 5.73
CA ILE A 562 20.70 11.56 4.62
C ILE A 562 20.52 12.30 3.29
N GLU A 563 21.59 12.44 2.51
CA GLU A 563 21.54 12.92 1.14
C GLU A 563 21.24 11.75 0.19
N VAL A 564 20.04 11.73 -0.40
CA VAL A 564 19.58 10.65 -1.28
C VAL A 564 19.99 10.83 -2.74
N LEU A 565 20.09 12.09 -3.18
CA LEU A 565 20.65 12.55 -4.46
C LEU A 565 21.40 13.85 -4.21
N PRO A 566 22.34 14.26 -5.09
CA PRO A 566 23.08 15.53 -4.92
C PRO A 566 22.15 16.72 -4.63
N GLY A 567 22.24 17.29 -3.45
CA GLY A 567 21.42 18.41 -2.97
C GLY A 567 19.98 18.07 -2.58
N LEU A 568 19.60 16.78 -2.56
CA LEU A 568 18.28 16.32 -2.12
C LEU A 568 18.44 15.42 -0.89
N HIS A 569 17.84 15.83 0.21
CA HIS A 569 17.81 15.05 1.45
C HIS A 569 16.52 14.26 1.60
N ALA A 570 16.57 13.19 2.37
CA ALA A 570 15.40 12.48 2.85
C ALA A 570 14.52 13.39 3.73
N ASN A 571 13.26 13.01 3.93
CA ASN A 571 12.34 13.72 4.80
C ASN A 571 12.06 12.87 6.04
N GLY A 572 12.92 12.98 7.05
CA GLY A 572 12.83 12.19 8.28
C GLY A 572 11.55 12.43 9.08
N SER A 573 10.86 13.56 8.86
CA SER A 573 9.54 13.81 9.45
C SER A 573 8.42 13.05 8.72
N LEU A 574 8.49 12.93 7.40
CA LEU A 574 7.54 12.13 6.61
C LEU A 574 7.74 10.64 6.88
N THR A 575 9.00 10.19 6.95
CA THR A 575 9.35 8.77 7.07
C THR A 575 9.48 8.26 8.50
N LEU A 576 9.21 9.09 9.51
CA LEU A 576 9.46 8.78 10.94
C LEU A 576 8.80 7.47 11.39
N GLY A 577 7.52 7.29 11.15
CA GLY A 577 6.79 6.08 11.59
C GLY A 577 7.34 4.81 10.95
N GLU A 578 7.62 4.87 9.65
CA GLU A 578 8.20 3.76 8.89
C GLU A 578 9.62 3.42 9.37
N ASN A 579 10.42 4.44 9.67
CA ASN A 579 11.77 4.22 10.24
C ASN A 579 11.72 3.63 11.64
N MET A 580 10.74 4.03 12.46
CA MET A 580 10.50 3.43 13.78
C MET A 580 10.04 1.98 13.66
N ALA A 581 9.18 1.68 12.69
CA ALA A 581 8.70 0.34 12.43
C ALA A 581 9.82 -0.58 11.91
N ASP A 582 10.69 -0.09 11.04
CA ASP A 582 11.88 -0.84 10.59
C ASP A 582 12.84 -1.14 11.74
N HIS A 583 13.14 -0.14 12.57
CA HIS A 583 14.01 -0.31 13.74
C HIS A 583 13.44 -1.33 14.73
N GLY A 584 12.17 -1.16 15.08
CA GLY A 584 11.46 -2.09 15.97
C GLY A 584 11.33 -3.49 15.38
N GLY A 585 11.02 -3.57 14.09
CA GLY A 585 10.95 -4.84 13.36
C GLY A 585 12.24 -5.65 13.43
N LEU A 586 13.39 -4.98 13.22
CA LEU A 586 14.72 -5.60 13.37
C LEU A 586 14.95 -6.10 14.80
N MET A 587 14.71 -5.25 15.79
CA MET A 587 14.94 -5.57 17.19
C MET A 587 14.05 -6.71 17.70
N VAL A 588 12.77 -6.66 17.37
CA VAL A 588 11.76 -7.67 17.78
C VAL A 588 12.02 -9.00 17.08
N SER A 589 12.27 -8.98 15.77
CA SER A 589 12.51 -10.20 15.03
C SER A 589 13.82 -10.87 15.41
N PHE A 590 14.88 -10.11 15.70
CA PHE A 590 16.13 -10.66 16.19
C PHE A 590 15.95 -11.32 17.57
N GLN A 591 15.20 -10.70 18.47
CA GLN A 591 14.86 -11.29 19.78
C GLN A 591 14.05 -12.60 19.60
N ALA A 592 13.06 -12.60 18.72
CA ALA A 592 12.25 -13.80 18.42
C ALA A 592 13.11 -14.92 17.82
N PHE A 593 14.03 -14.58 16.93
CA PHE A 593 15.01 -15.50 16.35
C PHE A 593 15.90 -16.12 17.44
N GLN A 594 16.44 -15.32 18.35
CA GLN A 594 17.23 -15.83 19.46
C GLN A 594 16.40 -16.76 20.38
N ASN A 595 15.15 -16.41 20.68
CA ASN A 595 14.25 -17.24 21.48
C ASN A 595 13.98 -18.58 20.78
N ALA A 596 13.69 -18.59 19.49
CA ALA A 596 13.38 -19.79 18.71
C ALA A 596 14.58 -20.75 18.61
N THR A 597 15.80 -20.22 18.51
CA THR A 597 17.02 -21.02 18.28
C THR A 597 17.80 -21.36 19.56
N LYS A 598 17.38 -20.83 20.71
CA LYS A 598 18.07 -21.01 21.99
C LYS A 598 18.31 -22.46 22.37
N GLN A 599 17.33 -23.33 22.13
CA GLN A 599 17.39 -24.76 22.50
C GLN A 599 17.98 -25.63 21.39
N ALA A 600 17.95 -25.16 20.15
CA ALA A 600 18.47 -25.86 18.98
C ALA A 600 19.25 -24.85 18.13
N PRO A 601 20.50 -24.50 18.52
CA PRO A 601 21.32 -23.55 17.78
C PRO A 601 21.54 -23.99 16.34
N LEU A 602 21.40 -23.04 15.42
CA LEU A 602 21.61 -23.28 14.00
C LEU A 602 23.10 -23.38 13.68
N PRO A 603 23.48 -24.17 12.66
CA PRO A 603 24.87 -24.29 12.22
C PRO A 603 25.33 -23.06 11.42
N VAL A 604 26.64 -22.91 11.29
CA VAL A 604 27.25 -22.08 10.24
C VAL A 604 26.99 -22.74 8.89
N ILE A 605 26.46 -21.99 7.92
CA ILE A 605 26.19 -22.44 6.54
C ILE A 605 26.82 -21.43 5.60
N ASP A 606 27.46 -21.89 4.55
CA ASP A 606 28.12 -21.06 3.53
C ASP A 606 29.17 -20.07 4.10
N GLY A 607 29.73 -20.38 5.25
CA GLY A 607 30.69 -19.54 5.95
C GLY A 607 30.06 -18.44 6.83
N PHE A 608 28.75 -18.34 6.89
CA PHE A 608 28.02 -17.33 7.70
C PHE A 608 27.40 -17.95 8.96
N THR A 609 27.52 -17.22 10.07
CA THR A 609 26.80 -17.56 11.31
C THR A 609 25.29 -17.34 11.13
N PRO A 610 24.44 -17.92 11.99
CA PRO A 610 23.01 -17.66 11.93
C PRO A 610 22.65 -16.17 12.02
N GLU A 611 23.35 -15.42 12.90
CA GLU A 611 23.16 -13.98 13.06
C GLU A 611 23.52 -13.20 11.78
N GLN A 612 24.64 -13.57 11.15
CA GLN A 612 25.02 -12.98 9.87
C GLN A 612 23.99 -13.24 8.77
N ARG A 613 23.46 -14.47 8.70
CA ARG A 613 22.40 -14.82 7.73
C ARG A 613 21.11 -14.06 7.99
N PHE A 614 20.74 -13.80 9.24
CA PHE A 614 19.60 -12.96 9.61
C PHE A 614 19.73 -11.57 8.95
N PHE A 615 20.86 -10.89 9.15
CA PHE A 615 21.04 -9.54 8.58
C PHE A 615 21.18 -9.55 7.05
N LEU A 616 21.78 -10.59 6.47
CA LEU A 616 21.84 -10.75 5.00
C LEU A 616 20.43 -10.95 4.43
N ALA A 617 19.59 -11.76 5.05
CA ALA A 617 18.20 -11.95 4.63
C ALA A 617 17.43 -10.62 4.70
N TYR A 618 17.58 -9.86 5.79
CA TYR A 618 16.99 -8.52 5.93
C TYR A 618 17.39 -7.59 4.79
N ALA A 619 18.68 -7.46 4.52
CA ALA A 619 19.14 -6.56 3.46
C ALA A 619 18.62 -6.98 2.07
N ASN A 620 18.52 -8.28 1.79
CA ASN A 620 18.00 -8.80 0.52
C ASN A 620 16.51 -8.44 0.31
N VAL A 621 15.71 -8.33 1.36
CA VAL A 621 14.31 -7.87 1.25
C VAL A 621 14.22 -6.47 0.63
N TRP A 622 15.18 -5.60 0.94
CA TRP A 622 15.20 -4.20 0.48
C TRP A 622 16.05 -3.97 -0.77
N GLY A 623 16.71 -5.01 -1.31
CA GLY A 623 17.53 -4.92 -2.51
C GLY A 623 16.72 -4.40 -3.71
N GLN A 624 17.18 -3.30 -4.33
CA GLN A 624 16.51 -2.69 -5.48
C GLN A 624 17.44 -1.80 -6.30
N ASN A 625 17.06 -1.63 -7.57
CA ASN A 625 17.50 -0.54 -8.43
C ASN A 625 16.37 0.47 -8.60
N ILE A 626 16.66 1.78 -8.68
CA ILE A 626 15.69 2.87 -8.74
C ILE A 626 16.20 4.03 -9.58
N ARG A 627 15.30 4.73 -10.31
CA ARG A 627 15.62 5.92 -11.11
C ARG A 627 15.56 7.19 -10.27
N ASP A 628 16.32 8.19 -10.69
CA ASP A 628 16.38 9.49 -9.99
C ASP A 628 15.01 10.18 -9.91
N GLU A 629 14.20 10.10 -10.98
CA GLU A 629 12.86 10.67 -11.01
C GLU A 629 11.94 10.01 -9.95
N GLU A 630 12.05 8.71 -9.80
CA GLU A 630 11.28 7.96 -8.80
C GLU A 630 11.77 8.31 -7.37
N ILE A 631 13.08 8.49 -7.16
CA ILE A 631 13.64 8.96 -5.88
C ILE A 631 13.04 10.33 -5.53
N ARG A 632 13.09 11.30 -6.46
CA ARG A 632 12.55 12.67 -6.25
C ARG A 632 11.06 12.66 -5.90
N LYS A 633 10.29 11.83 -6.59
CA LYS A 633 8.86 11.63 -6.33
C LYS A 633 8.64 11.05 -4.93
N ARG A 634 9.35 9.98 -4.57
CA ARG A 634 9.18 9.30 -3.27
C ARG A 634 9.53 10.19 -2.09
N VAL A 635 10.60 10.95 -2.14
CA VAL A 635 10.97 11.90 -1.07
C VAL A 635 9.85 12.91 -0.75
N LYS A 636 9.03 13.26 -1.74
CA LYS A 636 7.89 14.19 -1.56
C LYS A 636 6.61 13.49 -1.08
N SER A 637 6.41 12.19 -1.38
CA SER A 637 5.09 11.56 -1.27
C SER A 637 5.04 10.24 -0.51
N ASP A 638 6.16 9.53 -0.39
CA ASP A 638 6.18 8.19 0.20
C ASP A 638 6.66 8.26 1.67
N PRO A 639 5.89 7.73 2.62
CA PRO A 639 6.34 7.66 4.01
C PRO A 639 7.49 6.69 4.26
N HIS A 640 7.81 5.80 3.29
CA HIS A 640 8.91 4.85 3.41
C HIS A 640 10.21 5.43 2.87
N GLU A 641 11.30 5.13 3.55
CA GLU A 641 12.64 5.39 3.04
C GLU A 641 12.95 4.55 1.79
N LEU A 642 13.97 4.97 1.05
CA LEU A 642 14.52 4.17 -0.06
C LEU A 642 15.15 2.89 0.47
N GLY A 643 15.10 1.79 -0.30
CA GLY A 643 15.59 0.48 0.14
C GLY A 643 17.00 0.50 0.72
N LYS A 644 17.92 1.28 0.14
CA LYS A 644 19.26 1.47 0.70
C LYS A 644 19.21 1.98 2.15
N TRP A 645 18.37 2.95 2.44
CA TRP A 645 18.33 3.61 3.73
C TRP A 645 17.45 2.88 4.75
N ARG A 646 16.57 1.98 4.30
CA ARG A 646 15.94 0.97 5.16
C ARG A 646 16.96 -0.04 5.70
N VAL A 647 18.13 -0.19 5.06
CA VAL A 647 19.24 -1.03 5.53
C VAL A 647 20.34 -0.19 6.17
N ASP A 648 21.02 0.64 5.39
CA ASP A 648 22.18 1.43 5.85
C ASP A 648 21.79 2.53 6.85
N GLY A 649 20.52 2.94 6.89
CA GLY A 649 19.98 3.88 7.87
C GLY A 649 19.52 3.24 9.19
N GLN A 650 19.26 1.92 9.21
CA GLN A 650 18.78 1.23 10.41
C GLN A 650 19.88 0.46 11.14
N LEU A 651 20.72 -0.27 10.41
CA LEU A 651 21.76 -1.14 11.00
C LEU A 651 22.76 -0.41 11.89
N PRO A 652 23.15 0.85 11.62
CA PRO A 652 24.02 1.61 12.54
C PRO A 652 23.46 1.79 13.96
N HIS A 653 22.19 1.54 14.16
CA HIS A 653 21.51 1.62 15.45
C HIS A 653 21.28 0.26 16.13
N ILE A 654 21.75 -0.85 15.55
CA ILE A 654 21.48 -2.23 15.99
C ILE A 654 22.75 -2.87 16.55
N ASP A 655 22.91 -2.95 17.87
CA ASP A 655 24.09 -3.50 18.53
C ASP A 655 24.47 -4.92 18.02
N ALA A 656 23.47 -5.79 17.80
CA ALA A 656 23.69 -7.15 17.32
C ALA A 656 24.33 -7.22 15.92
N TRP A 657 24.12 -6.20 15.06
CA TRP A 657 24.79 -6.12 13.76
C TRP A 657 26.27 -5.82 13.92
N TYR A 658 26.64 -4.93 14.86
CA TYR A 658 28.04 -4.67 15.21
C TYR A 658 28.77 -5.95 15.64
N ASP A 659 28.14 -6.72 16.51
CA ASP A 659 28.70 -7.97 17.02
C ASP A 659 28.84 -9.02 15.90
N ALA A 660 27.82 -9.15 15.04
CA ALA A 660 27.82 -10.15 13.96
C ALA A 660 28.88 -9.91 12.89
N PHE A 661 29.19 -8.64 12.58
CA PHE A 661 30.12 -8.28 11.50
C PHE A 661 31.42 -7.62 11.96
N GLY A 662 31.60 -7.44 13.28
CA GLY A 662 32.82 -6.88 13.86
C GLY A 662 33.03 -5.41 13.48
N ILE A 663 31.94 -4.62 13.42
CA ILE A 663 31.97 -3.20 13.05
C ILE A 663 32.66 -2.38 14.16
N THR A 664 33.52 -1.46 13.75
CA THR A 664 34.37 -0.66 14.64
C THR A 664 34.28 0.84 14.33
N GLU A 665 34.86 1.68 15.18
CA GLU A 665 34.91 3.14 14.99
C GLU A 665 35.62 3.58 13.68
N GLN A 666 36.27 2.66 12.99
CA GLN A 666 36.97 2.94 11.72
C GLN A 666 36.04 2.75 10.51
N ASP A 667 34.90 2.15 10.71
CA ASP A 667 33.92 1.87 9.63
C ASP A 667 33.02 3.07 9.35
N PRO A 668 32.74 3.43 8.09
CA PRO A 668 31.91 4.58 7.72
C PRO A 668 30.49 4.57 8.31
N MET A 669 29.91 3.36 8.50
CA MET A 669 28.57 3.20 9.07
C MET A 669 28.58 3.20 10.62
N PHE A 670 29.72 3.39 11.25
CA PHE A 670 29.76 3.42 12.71
C PHE A 670 29.03 4.62 13.30
N VAL A 671 28.12 4.38 14.23
CA VAL A 671 27.47 5.40 15.05
C VAL A 671 27.83 5.14 16.51
N PRO A 672 28.36 6.14 17.26
CA PRO A 672 28.66 5.98 18.67
C PRO A 672 27.43 5.52 19.46
N LYS A 673 27.64 4.58 20.41
CA LYS A 673 26.51 3.98 21.15
C LYS A 673 25.59 5.00 21.82
N ALA A 674 26.13 6.12 22.28
CA ALA A 674 25.35 7.20 22.91
C ALA A 674 24.47 7.99 21.93
N GLU A 675 24.72 7.84 20.60
CA GLU A 675 24.00 8.53 19.54
C GLU A 675 23.03 7.59 18.80
N ARG A 676 23.01 6.30 19.17
CA ARG A 676 22.09 5.33 18.58
C ARG A 676 20.66 5.54 19.04
N VAL A 677 19.74 5.21 18.15
CA VAL A 677 18.30 5.14 18.48
C VAL A 677 18.08 4.09 19.58
N THR A 678 17.31 4.44 20.60
CA THR A 678 17.03 3.59 21.76
C THR A 678 15.55 3.59 22.11
N ILE A 679 14.70 3.32 21.13
CA ILE A 679 13.23 3.28 21.31
C ILE A 679 12.81 1.89 21.78
N TRP A 680 13.41 0.84 21.18
CA TRP A 680 13.08 -0.59 21.43
C TRP A 680 14.20 -1.39 22.06
#